data_da1f3c2fe7ed9b976c07fa0da60d20b6
#
_entry.id   da1f3c2fe7ed9b976c07fa0da60d20b6
#
_cell.length_a   1.000
_cell.length_b   1.000
_cell.length_c   1.000
_cell.angle_alpha   90.00
_cell.angle_beta   90.00
_cell.angle_gamma   90.00
#
_symmetry.space_group_name_H-M   'P 1'
#
loop_
_entity.id
_entity.type
_entity.pdbx_description
1 polymer ?
#
loop_
_entity_poly.entity_id
_entity_poly.type
_entity_poly.pdbx_seq_one_letter_code
_entity_poly.pdbx_strand_id
1 'polypeptide(L)'
;MLPGILYLCTLYTCCTEGVGPFLASGPLFAFEWEQVRPEEVGLSSSKLERIQKLLAERNTKGFLVIRDDKIAFEWYAEDHGPDRRHYTASVAKAVVAGLAAAIALEDGWIRLDDPVCRYVPEWRGDPQKEKITLRHLGSHTSGLDDSRPNEEAPWKATFWRREAPPNDPFTISRDQAPVLFPPGERFHYSNPGIAMLTYAVASAMRSAGENNLRVLLRERIYRPIGIKDNEWSIGYDQTFTVDGLPLVAGWGGGSFTARALARVGRLVLRKGNWEGKQILRPETIEAITTSSGLPGHCGIGWWTNADCRFPLLPADATWAAGAQEQLLLVVPSLRLIMVRNGGALSPKEESSIVWERYLFAPLMQTLLDRPEANWQGNVPVSGSTVISRPENSRPRPPYPPSPVVEWIEWDPPETIIRLARGSDNWPISWADDDRLYTAFGDGHGFEPKLPVKLSLGLAWVEGIPPAIRGFNLRSPTAEQLGDGPRGKKASGMLMVDGVLYMLVRNAGNSQLARSTDRGRTWEWAPWKFTVSFGCPTFVNFGRNYAGARDDYVYIFSPDSNDAYTPADQMVLARVPKTDLFRQEAYQYFAGFDERGNPLWTPDITKRQGVFRNPGRCGRSGITFNPGLKRYFWWQANPHSPHPQGNRFAGGFAIYDAPEPWGPWTTVYFTEMWDVGPGESGCFPTKWMSEDGTQMWLVFSGDDCFSVRRAKLVLQGITGR
;
A
#
# COMPACT_ATOMS: atom_id res chain seq x y z
N MET A 1 57.10 -47.13 -78.73
CA MET A 1 58.37 -47.39 -78.03
C MET A 1 58.56 -46.35 -76.99
N LEU A 2 58.55 -46.71 -75.75
CA LEU A 2 59.19 -46.31 -74.53
C LEU A 2 59.98 -44.97 -74.49
N PRO A 3 60.23 -44.37 -73.36
CA PRO A 3 59.71 -44.58 -71.99
C PRO A 3 59.30 -43.25 -71.21
N GLY A 4 58.71 -43.49 -70.06
CA GLY A 4 58.34 -42.47 -69.15
C GLY A 4 59.46 -41.91 -68.28
N ILE A 5 59.19 -40.80 -67.71
CA ILE A 5 59.94 -40.23 -66.56
C ILE A 5 58.94 -39.77 -65.46
N LEU A 6 59.14 -40.37 -64.31
CA LEU A 6 58.46 -40.00 -63.05
C LEU A 6 58.98 -38.65 -62.57
N TYR A 7 58.08 -37.71 -62.21
CA TYR A 7 58.41 -36.57 -61.33
C TYR A 7 57.57 -36.63 -60.06
N LEU A 8 58.24 -36.75 -58.95
CA LEU A 8 57.67 -36.62 -57.58
C LEU A 8 57.32 -35.17 -57.33
N CYS A 9 56.04 -34.87 -57.13
CA CYS A 9 55.62 -33.61 -56.61
C CYS A 9 55.12 -33.79 -55.17
N THR A 10 55.83 -33.18 -54.21
CA THR A 10 55.53 -33.08 -52.75
C THR A 10 54.23 -32.31 -52.56
N LEU A 11 53.19 -32.93 -52.04
CA LEU A 11 51.95 -32.30 -51.65
C LEU A 11 52.11 -31.61 -50.30
N TYR A 12 52.01 -30.27 -50.29
CA TYR A 12 51.72 -29.49 -49.11
C TYR A 12 50.26 -29.67 -48.79
N THR A 13 49.96 -30.28 -47.62
CA THR A 13 48.63 -30.40 -47.06
C THR A 13 48.28 -29.08 -46.42
N CYS A 14 47.38 -28.30 -47.04
CA CYS A 14 46.70 -27.18 -46.43
C CYS A 14 45.56 -27.73 -45.57
N CYS A 15 45.62 -27.60 -44.26
CA CYS A 15 44.52 -27.89 -43.33
C CYS A 15 43.41 -26.86 -43.56
N THR A 16 42.35 -27.25 -44.26
CA THR A 16 41.07 -26.55 -44.19
C THR A 16 40.32 -27.09 -42.96
N GLU A 17 40.26 -26.29 -41.89
CA GLU A 17 39.34 -26.59 -40.80
C GLU A 17 37.92 -26.63 -41.33
N GLY A 18 37.30 -27.80 -41.19
CA GLY A 18 35.92 -28.04 -41.60
C GLY A 18 34.99 -27.24 -40.71
N VAL A 19 34.17 -26.38 -41.34
CA VAL A 19 32.94 -25.87 -40.76
C VAL A 19 32.07 -27.10 -40.50
N GLY A 20 31.99 -27.49 -39.22
CA GLY A 20 31.07 -28.53 -38.76
C GLY A 20 29.63 -28.15 -39.06
N PRO A 21 28.74 -29.13 -39.31
CA PRO A 21 27.36 -28.84 -39.59
C PRO A 21 26.73 -28.09 -38.42
N PHE A 22 26.11 -26.96 -38.72
CA PHE A 22 25.18 -26.31 -37.79
C PHE A 22 24.19 -27.39 -37.32
N LEU A 23 24.36 -27.84 -36.08
CA LEU A 23 23.34 -28.62 -35.40
C LEU A 23 22.10 -27.72 -35.38
N ALA A 24 21.11 -28.07 -36.19
CA ALA A 24 19.77 -27.53 -36.10
C ALA A 24 19.36 -27.69 -34.62
N SER A 25 19.24 -26.59 -33.92
CA SER A 25 18.65 -26.57 -32.60
C SER A 25 17.25 -27.18 -32.73
N GLY A 26 17.06 -28.34 -32.10
CA GLY A 26 15.76 -28.99 -32.00
C GLY A 26 14.73 -27.95 -31.47
N PRO A 27 13.44 -28.20 -31.64
CA PRO A 27 12.42 -27.27 -31.18
C PRO A 27 12.69 -26.95 -29.71
N LEU A 28 13.02 -25.69 -29.42
CA LEU A 28 13.00 -25.15 -28.04
C LEU A 28 11.63 -25.55 -27.50
N PHE A 29 11.59 -26.40 -26.49
CA PHE A 29 10.34 -26.73 -25.81
C PHE A 29 9.71 -25.41 -25.40
N ALA A 30 8.61 -25.06 -26.05
CA ALA A 30 7.89 -23.81 -25.78
C ALA A 30 7.41 -23.90 -24.31
N PHE A 31 7.95 -23.05 -23.45
CA PHE A 31 7.48 -22.96 -22.07
C PHE A 31 5.99 -22.67 -22.10
N GLU A 32 5.20 -23.54 -21.51
CA GLU A 32 3.76 -23.33 -21.29
C GLU A 32 3.47 -23.35 -19.79
N TRP A 33 2.56 -22.49 -19.38
CA TRP A 33 2.15 -22.39 -17.99
C TRP A 33 1.32 -23.62 -17.58
N GLU A 34 1.75 -24.31 -16.52
CA GLU A 34 0.88 -25.25 -15.81
C GLU A 34 -0.17 -24.48 -15.02
N GLN A 35 -1.44 -24.91 -15.07
CA GLN A 35 -2.51 -24.39 -14.24
C GLN A 35 -2.75 -25.33 -13.07
N VAL A 36 -2.86 -24.77 -11.87
CA VAL A 36 -3.07 -25.52 -10.63
C VAL A 36 -4.13 -24.85 -9.77
N ARG A 37 -4.65 -25.56 -8.79
CA ARG A 37 -5.49 -24.92 -7.77
C ARG A 37 -4.64 -24.01 -6.91
N PRO A 38 -5.15 -22.84 -6.49
CA PRO A 38 -4.40 -21.89 -5.67
C PRO A 38 -3.76 -22.51 -4.42
N GLU A 39 -4.46 -23.43 -3.75
CA GLU A 39 -3.99 -24.10 -2.54
C GLU A 39 -2.72 -24.94 -2.77
N GLU A 40 -2.53 -25.47 -3.95
CA GLU A 40 -1.33 -26.27 -4.31
C GLU A 40 -0.04 -25.44 -4.30
N VAL A 41 -0.19 -24.12 -4.45
CA VAL A 41 0.92 -23.17 -4.38
C VAL A 41 0.76 -22.20 -3.20
N GLY A 42 -0.01 -22.58 -2.17
CA GLY A 42 -0.15 -21.83 -0.92
C GLY A 42 -0.90 -20.51 -1.06
N LEU A 43 -1.92 -20.46 -1.92
CA LEU A 43 -2.82 -19.32 -2.08
C LEU A 43 -4.27 -19.75 -1.77
N SER A 44 -5.10 -18.84 -1.29
CA SER A 44 -6.50 -19.07 -0.99
C SER A 44 -7.37 -18.80 -2.22
N SER A 45 -8.07 -19.83 -2.73
CA SER A 45 -9.04 -19.69 -3.83
C SER A 45 -10.14 -18.70 -3.48
N SER A 46 -10.72 -18.79 -2.28
CA SER A 46 -11.82 -17.93 -1.87
C SER A 46 -11.45 -16.46 -1.81
N LYS A 47 -10.20 -16.16 -1.40
CA LYS A 47 -9.68 -14.79 -1.39
C LYS A 47 -9.39 -14.27 -2.79
N LEU A 48 -8.84 -15.11 -3.67
CA LEU A 48 -8.61 -14.75 -5.08
C LEU A 48 -9.92 -14.48 -5.83
N GLU A 49 -10.96 -15.28 -5.59
CA GLU A 49 -12.29 -15.05 -6.16
C GLU A 49 -12.91 -13.72 -5.67
N ARG A 50 -12.70 -13.38 -4.39
CA ARG A 50 -13.13 -12.07 -3.87
C ARG A 50 -12.41 -10.91 -4.53
N ILE A 51 -11.09 -11.03 -4.71
CA ILE A 51 -10.32 -10.03 -5.46
C ILE A 51 -10.86 -9.91 -6.88
N GLN A 52 -11.11 -11.03 -7.56
CA GLN A 52 -11.65 -11.05 -8.91
C GLN A 52 -13.01 -10.33 -8.99
N LYS A 53 -13.95 -10.60 -8.07
CA LYS A 53 -15.25 -9.92 -8.02
C LYS A 53 -15.08 -8.41 -7.83
N LEU A 54 -14.26 -8.01 -6.86
CA LEU A 54 -13.94 -6.60 -6.60
C LEU A 54 -13.35 -5.90 -7.82
N LEU A 55 -12.43 -6.57 -8.53
CA LEU A 55 -11.78 -6.03 -9.72
C LEU A 55 -12.71 -6.00 -10.95
N ALA A 56 -13.62 -6.99 -11.08
CA ALA A 56 -14.62 -7.04 -12.13
C ALA A 56 -15.58 -5.85 -12.07
N GLU A 57 -16.05 -5.50 -10.85
CA GLU A 57 -16.88 -4.33 -10.60
C GLU A 57 -16.15 -2.99 -10.90
N ARG A 58 -14.82 -3.02 -11.05
CA ARG A 58 -13.95 -1.86 -11.26
C ARG A 58 -13.21 -1.91 -12.60
N ASN A 59 -13.95 -2.23 -13.65
CA ASN A 59 -13.48 -2.19 -15.05
C ASN A 59 -12.22 -3.02 -15.34
N THR A 60 -11.89 -4.03 -14.54
CA THR A 60 -10.79 -4.95 -14.86
C THR A 60 -11.19 -5.86 -16.01
N LYS A 61 -10.26 -6.08 -16.94
CA LYS A 61 -10.43 -6.91 -18.12
C LYS A 61 -9.66 -8.22 -18.06
N GLY A 62 -8.55 -8.24 -17.33
CA GLY A 62 -7.74 -9.43 -17.11
C GLY A 62 -7.06 -9.37 -15.75
N PHE A 63 -7.05 -10.50 -15.06
CA PHE A 63 -6.38 -10.67 -13.77
C PHE A 63 -5.74 -12.06 -13.73
N LEU A 64 -4.42 -12.08 -13.55
CA LEU A 64 -3.59 -13.29 -13.61
C LEU A 64 -2.66 -13.31 -12.40
N VAL A 65 -2.64 -14.42 -11.65
CA VAL A 65 -1.73 -14.68 -10.54
C VAL A 65 -0.98 -15.97 -10.78
N ILE A 66 0.35 -15.87 -10.71
CA ILE A 66 1.28 -16.99 -10.92
C ILE A 66 2.13 -17.10 -9.66
N ARG A 67 2.29 -18.31 -9.16
CA ARG A 67 3.22 -18.62 -8.07
C ARG A 67 3.94 -19.95 -8.35
N ASP A 68 5.23 -19.99 -8.03
CA ASP A 68 6.07 -21.16 -8.27
C ASP A 68 6.06 -21.64 -9.75
N ASP A 69 6.09 -20.68 -10.69
CA ASP A 69 5.99 -20.90 -12.15
C ASP A 69 4.67 -21.54 -12.61
N LYS A 70 3.61 -21.51 -11.81
CA LYS A 70 2.30 -22.08 -12.13
C LYS A 70 1.21 -21.02 -12.08
N ILE A 71 0.27 -21.04 -13.00
CA ILE A 71 -0.93 -20.19 -12.96
C ILE A 71 -1.83 -20.71 -11.84
N ALA A 72 -1.93 -19.96 -10.75
CA ALA A 72 -2.82 -20.25 -9.64
C ALA A 72 -4.21 -19.64 -9.85
N PHE A 73 -4.29 -18.53 -10.57
CA PHE A 73 -5.56 -17.88 -10.86
C PHE A 73 -5.47 -17.12 -12.19
N GLU A 74 -6.47 -17.28 -13.04
CA GLU A 74 -6.58 -16.57 -14.30
C GLU A 74 -8.04 -16.27 -14.60
N TRP A 75 -8.35 -14.99 -14.81
CA TRP A 75 -9.69 -14.55 -15.11
C TRP A 75 -9.68 -13.41 -16.13
N TYR A 76 -10.67 -13.42 -17.02
CA TYR A 76 -10.90 -12.38 -18.01
C TYR A 76 -12.38 -11.97 -17.99
N ALA A 77 -12.65 -10.69 -18.25
CA ALA A 77 -14.00 -10.21 -18.50
C ALA A 77 -14.58 -10.83 -19.77
N GLU A 78 -15.89 -10.88 -19.89
CA GLU A 78 -16.61 -11.51 -21.01
C GLU A 78 -16.18 -10.98 -22.40
N ASP A 79 -15.82 -9.69 -22.45
CA ASP A 79 -15.36 -9.03 -23.68
C ASP A 79 -13.83 -9.07 -23.84
N HIS A 80 -13.11 -9.92 -23.10
CA HIS A 80 -11.67 -10.04 -23.13
C HIS A 80 -11.22 -11.53 -23.11
N GLY A 81 -9.90 -11.81 -23.18
CA GLY A 81 -9.39 -13.18 -23.17
C GLY A 81 -7.86 -13.26 -23.15
N PRO A 82 -7.31 -14.47 -22.98
CA PRO A 82 -5.87 -14.70 -22.83
C PRO A 82 -5.04 -14.27 -24.06
N ASP A 83 -5.62 -14.35 -25.25
CA ASP A 83 -4.97 -13.99 -26.51
C ASP A 83 -5.22 -12.54 -26.95
N ARG A 84 -6.03 -11.80 -26.16
CA ARG A 84 -6.37 -10.42 -26.48
C ARG A 84 -5.40 -9.46 -25.83
N ARG A 85 -4.74 -8.63 -26.65
CA ARG A 85 -3.88 -7.55 -26.16
C ARG A 85 -4.70 -6.47 -25.49
N HIS A 86 -4.18 -5.92 -24.42
CA HIS A 86 -4.70 -4.74 -23.76
C HIS A 86 -3.70 -3.59 -23.83
N TYR A 87 -4.17 -2.36 -24.00
CA TYR A 87 -3.32 -1.17 -23.94
C TYR A 87 -2.77 -0.99 -22.53
N THR A 88 -1.45 -1.00 -22.38
CA THR A 88 -0.78 -1.03 -21.06
C THR A 88 -0.10 0.27 -20.66
N ALA A 89 -0.29 1.31 -21.47
CA ALA A 89 0.20 2.67 -21.18
C ALA A 89 1.68 2.69 -20.74
N SER A 90 1.97 3.26 -19.56
CA SER A 90 3.33 3.45 -19.02
C SER A 90 4.01 2.18 -18.52
N VAL A 91 3.36 1.00 -18.53
CA VAL A 91 4.07 -0.28 -18.34
C VAL A 91 5.24 -0.39 -19.32
N ALA A 92 5.12 0.26 -20.49
CA ALA A 92 6.19 0.36 -21.48
C ALA A 92 7.52 0.91 -20.93
N LYS A 93 7.49 1.76 -19.90
CA LYS A 93 8.73 2.29 -19.29
C LYS A 93 9.64 1.17 -18.78
N ALA A 94 9.04 0.16 -18.18
CA ALA A 94 9.76 -1.01 -17.68
C ALA A 94 10.04 -2.05 -18.79
N VAL A 95 8.97 -2.45 -19.51
CA VAL A 95 9.07 -3.60 -20.42
C VAL A 95 9.58 -3.23 -21.82
N VAL A 96 9.67 -1.94 -22.14
CA VAL A 96 10.27 -1.45 -23.39
C VAL A 96 11.56 -0.68 -23.10
N ALA A 97 11.50 0.51 -22.50
CA ALA A 97 12.69 1.32 -22.24
C ALA A 97 13.67 0.66 -21.26
N GLY A 98 13.16 0.10 -20.16
CA GLY A 98 13.96 -0.62 -19.15
C GLY A 98 14.65 -1.85 -19.72
N LEU A 99 13.92 -2.70 -20.46
CA LEU A 99 14.52 -3.89 -21.11
C LEU A 99 15.49 -3.51 -22.24
N ALA A 100 15.22 -2.44 -23.00
CA ALA A 100 16.16 -1.96 -24.01
C ALA A 100 17.46 -1.45 -23.36
N ALA A 101 17.35 -0.70 -22.25
CA ALA A 101 18.51 -0.29 -21.47
C ALA A 101 19.25 -1.51 -20.87
N ALA A 102 18.52 -2.54 -20.43
CA ALA A 102 19.13 -3.79 -19.95
C ALA A 102 19.97 -4.49 -21.03
N ILE A 103 19.47 -4.60 -22.26
CA ILE A 103 20.25 -5.15 -23.38
C ILE A 103 21.49 -4.30 -23.66
N ALA A 104 21.34 -2.98 -23.70
CA ALA A 104 22.46 -2.07 -23.94
C ALA A 104 23.53 -2.13 -22.83
N LEU A 105 23.13 -2.35 -21.58
CA LEU A 105 24.03 -2.62 -20.43
C LEU A 105 24.72 -3.98 -20.58
N GLU A 106 23.94 -5.02 -20.93
CA GLU A 106 24.45 -6.40 -21.13
C GLU A 106 25.55 -6.45 -22.16
N ASP A 107 25.35 -5.75 -23.27
CA ASP A 107 26.27 -5.71 -24.40
C ASP A 107 27.37 -4.64 -24.25
N GLY A 108 27.37 -3.89 -23.14
CA GLY A 108 28.40 -2.88 -22.83
C GLY A 108 28.31 -1.62 -23.69
N TRP A 109 27.19 -1.36 -24.39
CA TRP A 109 27.01 -0.16 -25.21
C TRP A 109 26.80 1.08 -24.37
N ILE A 110 26.25 0.93 -23.16
CA ILE A 110 26.01 2.02 -22.20
C ILE A 110 26.45 1.61 -20.79
N ARG A 111 26.65 2.62 -19.93
CA ARG A 111 26.68 2.49 -18.47
C ARG A 111 25.61 3.40 -17.89
N LEU A 112 24.96 3.00 -16.79
CA LEU A 112 23.89 3.83 -16.19
C LEU A 112 24.37 5.22 -15.78
N ASP A 113 25.65 5.35 -15.41
CA ASP A 113 26.24 6.63 -14.97
C ASP A 113 26.89 7.40 -16.11
N ASP A 114 26.80 6.94 -17.35
CA ASP A 114 27.22 7.71 -18.51
C ASP A 114 26.40 9.01 -18.62
N PRO A 115 27.03 10.15 -18.88
CA PRO A 115 26.31 11.40 -19.17
C PRO A 115 25.54 11.26 -20.49
N VAL A 116 24.27 11.68 -20.49
CA VAL A 116 23.38 11.58 -21.65
C VAL A 116 23.92 12.32 -22.87
N CYS A 117 24.62 13.44 -22.66
CA CYS A 117 25.24 14.24 -23.74
C CYS A 117 26.29 13.47 -24.57
N ARG A 118 26.70 12.27 -24.11
CA ARG A 118 27.51 11.35 -24.92
C ARG A 118 26.69 10.78 -26.08
N TYR A 119 25.42 10.58 -25.90
CA TYR A 119 24.47 9.95 -26.85
C TYR A 119 23.53 10.97 -27.50
N VAL A 120 23.37 12.13 -26.88
CA VAL A 120 22.55 13.26 -27.31
C VAL A 120 23.49 14.50 -27.41
N PRO A 121 24.22 14.67 -28.52
CA PRO A 121 25.24 15.70 -28.64
C PRO A 121 24.72 17.13 -28.44
N GLU A 122 23.42 17.37 -28.69
CA GLU A 122 22.75 18.64 -28.55
C GLU A 122 22.71 19.14 -27.08
N TRP A 123 22.96 18.27 -26.13
CA TRP A 123 23.03 18.61 -24.70
C TRP A 123 24.42 19.00 -24.22
N ARG A 124 25.46 18.94 -25.09
CA ARG A 124 26.81 19.37 -24.75
C ARG A 124 26.86 20.89 -24.59
N GLY A 125 27.45 21.31 -23.47
CA GLY A 125 27.55 22.75 -23.15
C GLY A 125 26.27 23.33 -22.52
N ASP A 126 25.17 22.60 -22.42
CA ASP A 126 24.03 23.00 -21.59
C ASP A 126 24.36 22.71 -20.11
N PRO A 127 24.45 23.75 -19.24
CA PRO A 127 24.98 23.60 -17.89
C PRO A 127 24.12 22.70 -16.96
N GLN A 128 22.87 22.43 -17.34
CA GLN A 128 21.95 21.57 -16.60
C GLN A 128 21.83 20.18 -17.24
N LYS A 129 21.56 20.11 -18.55
CA LYS A 129 21.35 18.86 -19.29
C LYS A 129 22.62 18.02 -19.39
N GLU A 130 23.79 18.62 -19.45
CA GLU A 130 25.08 17.94 -19.52
C GLU A 130 25.36 17.05 -18.27
N LYS A 131 24.78 17.39 -17.13
CA LYS A 131 24.90 16.65 -15.86
C LYS A 131 23.96 15.45 -15.73
N ILE A 132 23.00 15.33 -16.64
CA ILE A 132 22.03 14.23 -16.60
C ILE A 132 22.71 12.94 -17.04
N THR A 133 22.54 11.87 -16.24
CA THR A 133 22.99 10.52 -16.58
C THR A 133 21.82 9.64 -17.03
N LEU A 134 22.11 8.49 -17.63
CA LEU A 134 21.07 7.50 -18.00
C LEU A 134 20.33 6.98 -16.75
N ARG A 135 21.02 6.87 -15.62
CA ARG A 135 20.41 6.53 -14.32
C ARG A 135 19.37 7.59 -13.92
N HIS A 136 19.69 8.86 -14.03
CA HIS A 136 18.75 9.95 -13.72
C HIS A 136 17.50 9.89 -14.61
N LEU A 137 17.64 9.59 -15.89
CA LEU A 137 16.49 9.46 -16.80
C LEU A 137 15.61 8.28 -16.42
N GLY A 138 16.21 7.10 -16.22
CA GLY A 138 15.48 5.85 -15.93
C GLY A 138 14.80 5.84 -14.56
N SER A 139 15.36 6.55 -13.57
CA SER A 139 14.82 6.63 -12.21
C SER A 139 13.91 7.86 -11.97
N HIS A 140 13.62 8.62 -13.00
CA HIS A 140 12.81 9.86 -12.88
C HIS A 140 13.42 10.93 -11.95
N THR A 141 14.74 11.06 -11.95
CA THR A 141 15.47 12.04 -11.14
C THR A 141 16.30 13.02 -12.00
N SER A 142 16.03 13.07 -13.29
CA SER A 142 16.76 13.93 -14.23
C SER A 142 16.48 15.43 -14.07
N GLY A 143 15.41 15.80 -13.40
CA GLY A 143 14.92 17.16 -13.33
C GLY A 143 14.13 17.61 -14.58
N LEU A 144 14.11 16.83 -15.67
CA LEU A 144 13.31 17.15 -16.84
C LEU A 144 11.82 17.19 -16.51
N ASP A 145 11.15 18.26 -16.89
CA ASP A 145 9.72 18.44 -16.66
C ASP A 145 8.89 17.36 -17.37
N ASP A 146 7.72 17.03 -16.79
CA ASP A 146 6.80 16.06 -17.39
C ASP A 146 5.93 16.69 -18.48
N SER A 147 5.55 15.87 -19.45
CA SER A 147 4.67 16.26 -20.56
C SER A 147 3.18 16.28 -20.20
N ARG A 148 2.79 16.25 -18.91
CA ARG A 148 1.38 16.40 -18.52
C ARG A 148 0.86 17.76 -19.00
N PRO A 149 -0.16 17.78 -19.88
CA PRO A 149 -0.62 19.02 -20.49
C PRO A 149 -1.07 20.05 -19.47
N ASN A 150 -0.67 21.31 -19.70
CA ASN A 150 -1.16 22.50 -19.03
C ASN A 150 -1.13 23.68 -20.00
N GLU A 151 -1.84 24.78 -19.70
CA GLU A 151 -1.95 25.95 -20.57
C GLU A 151 -0.63 26.77 -20.65
N GLU A 152 0.19 26.71 -19.61
CA GLU A 152 1.44 27.50 -19.50
C GLU A 152 2.59 26.92 -20.35
N ALA A 153 2.50 25.65 -20.73
CA ALA A 153 3.54 24.95 -21.49
C ALA A 153 2.97 24.21 -22.70
N PRO A 154 2.76 24.92 -23.84
CA PRO A 154 2.14 24.33 -25.05
C PRO A 154 2.88 23.12 -25.63
N TRP A 155 4.20 23.01 -25.42
CA TRP A 155 5.01 21.87 -25.85
C TRP A 155 4.52 20.54 -25.25
N LYS A 156 3.92 20.56 -24.05
CA LYS A 156 3.39 19.38 -23.39
C LYS A 156 2.23 18.76 -24.18
N ALA A 157 1.34 19.58 -24.70
CA ALA A 157 0.26 19.11 -25.58
C ALA A 157 0.82 18.60 -26.92
N THR A 158 1.84 19.28 -27.48
CA THR A 158 2.50 18.88 -28.73
C THR A 158 3.18 17.51 -28.60
N PHE A 159 3.84 17.23 -27.47
CA PHE A 159 4.42 15.91 -27.16
C PHE A 159 3.41 14.77 -27.38
N TRP A 160 2.16 14.96 -26.97
CA TRP A 160 1.12 13.94 -27.06
C TRP A 160 0.46 13.82 -28.45
N ARG A 161 0.61 14.85 -29.30
CA ARG A 161 0.14 14.73 -30.69
C ARG A 161 0.97 13.78 -31.53
N ARG A 162 2.23 13.57 -31.13
CA ARG A 162 3.15 12.61 -31.77
C ARG A 162 3.26 12.85 -33.29
N GLU A 163 3.45 14.08 -33.67
CA GLU A 163 3.61 14.54 -35.07
C GLU A 163 5.02 14.18 -35.59
N ALA A 164 5.26 14.47 -36.86
CA ALA A 164 6.58 14.34 -37.45
C ALA A 164 7.57 15.42 -36.90
N PRO A 165 8.89 15.17 -36.97
CA PRO A 165 9.87 16.21 -36.61
C PRO A 165 9.63 17.55 -37.33
N PRO A 166 9.80 18.67 -36.64
CA PRO A 166 10.39 18.84 -35.32
C PRO A 166 9.38 18.81 -34.16
N ASN A 167 8.11 18.46 -34.42
CA ASN A 167 7.04 18.42 -33.44
C ASN A 167 6.84 17.00 -32.86
N ASP A 168 7.79 16.11 -33.09
CA ASP A 168 7.79 14.76 -32.51
C ASP A 168 8.20 14.78 -31.04
N PRO A 169 7.78 13.75 -30.25
CA PRO A 169 8.06 13.72 -28.83
C PRO A 169 9.54 13.73 -28.45
N PHE A 170 10.42 13.18 -29.29
CA PHE A 170 11.85 13.11 -29.00
C PHE A 170 12.53 14.46 -29.19
N THR A 171 12.27 15.15 -30.31
CA THR A 171 12.75 16.50 -30.55
C THR A 171 12.24 17.46 -29.49
N ILE A 172 10.95 17.38 -29.14
CA ILE A 172 10.36 18.18 -28.06
C ILE A 172 11.05 17.90 -26.72
N SER A 173 11.27 16.64 -26.37
CA SER A 173 11.95 16.28 -25.11
C SER A 173 13.38 16.76 -25.05
N ARG A 174 14.10 16.69 -26.17
CA ARG A 174 15.49 17.15 -26.32
C ARG A 174 15.61 18.66 -26.19
N ASP A 175 14.77 19.41 -26.91
CA ASP A 175 14.95 20.84 -27.14
C ASP A 175 14.08 21.72 -26.25
N GLN A 176 12.86 21.29 -25.90
CA GLN A 176 11.86 22.13 -25.22
C GLN A 176 11.59 21.77 -23.76
N ALA A 177 11.80 20.50 -23.34
CA ALA A 177 11.58 20.13 -21.94
C ALA A 177 12.63 20.80 -21.04
N PRO A 178 12.22 21.66 -20.07
CA PRO A 178 13.14 22.32 -19.17
C PRO A 178 13.62 21.39 -18.06
N VAL A 179 14.79 21.70 -17.47
CA VAL A 179 15.28 21.09 -16.24
C VAL A 179 14.83 21.94 -15.06
N LEU A 180 13.99 21.42 -14.20
CA LEU A 180 13.35 22.14 -13.09
C LEU A 180 14.21 22.21 -11.82
N PHE A 181 15.16 21.27 -11.66
CA PHE A 181 16.06 21.16 -10.50
C PHE A 181 17.28 20.32 -10.87
N PRO A 182 18.37 20.37 -10.09
CA PRO A 182 19.58 19.60 -10.36
C PRO A 182 19.32 18.08 -10.46
N PRO A 183 19.92 17.39 -11.45
CA PRO A 183 19.78 15.94 -11.59
C PRO A 183 20.18 15.19 -10.31
N GLY A 184 19.37 14.22 -9.90
CA GLY A 184 19.59 13.41 -8.69
C GLY A 184 19.03 14.00 -7.40
N GLU A 185 18.56 15.26 -7.39
CA GLU A 185 18.10 15.93 -6.17
C GLU A 185 16.79 15.36 -5.64
N ARG A 186 15.82 15.10 -6.52
CA ARG A 186 14.51 14.59 -6.15
C ARG A 186 13.84 13.82 -7.28
N PHE A 187 12.84 13.05 -6.92
CA PHE A 187 11.98 12.37 -7.88
C PHE A 187 11.01 13.35 -8.56
N HIS A 188 10.91 13.24 -9.89
CA HIS A 188 9.90 13.91 -10.69
C HIS A 188 9.59 13.05 -11.92
N TYR A 189 8.41 12.42 -11.90
CA TYR A 189 7.99 11.56 -13.01
C TYR A 189 8.03 12.33 -14.34
N SER A 190 8.74 11.79 -15.32
CA SER A 190 8.97 12.49 -16.60
C SER A 190 8.87 11.52 -17.79
N ASN A 191 7.89 11.74 -18.65
CA ASN A 191 7.79 11.07 -19.95
C ASN A 191 8.91 11.54 -20.90
N PRO A 192 9.24 12.85 -20.98
CA PRO A 192 10.43 13.33 -21.70
C PRO A 192 11.73 12.68 -21.25
N GLY A 193 11.89 12.43 -19.93
CA GLY A 193 13.07 11.73 -19.41
C GLY A 193 13.20 10.33 -19.99
N ILE A 194 12.13 9.56 -20.04
CA ILE A 194 12.14 8.21 -20.65
C ILE A 194 12.29 8.27 -22.19
N ALA A 195 11.75 9.30 -22.85
CA ALA A 195 11.99 9.51 -24.26
C ALA A 195 13.49 9.68 -24.53
N MET A 196 14.19 10.50 -23.74
CA MET A 196 15.63 10.71 -23.89
C MET A 196 16.46 9.48 -23.49
N LEU A 197 16.01 8.65 -22.53
CA LEU A 197 16.62 7.33 -22.27
C LEU A 197 16.54 6.45 -23.52
N THR A 198 15.36 6.38 -24.14
CA THR A 198 15.16 5.58 -25.35
C THR A 198 15.96 6.11 -26.53
N TYR A 199 16.08 7.45 -26.66
CA TYR A 199 16.94 8.09 -27.64
C TYR A 199 18.41 7.68 -27.43
N ALA A 200 18.91 7.80 -26.20
CA ALA A 200 20.30 7.46 -25.87
C ALA A 200 20.63 5.99 -26.17
N VAL A 201 19.71 5.08 -25.83
CA VAL A 201 19.85 3.65 -26.17
C VAL A 201 19.88 3.45 -27.68
N ALA A 202 18.99 4.09 -28.45
CA ALA A 202 18.98 3.99 -29.90
C ALA A 202 20.28 4.56 -30.53
N SER A 203 20.82 5.64 -29.99
CA SER A 203 22.11 6.21 -30.42
C SER A 203 23.27 5.24 -30.17
N ALA A 204 23.30 4.60 -29.01
CA ALA A 204 24.30 3.61 -28.66
C ALA A 204 24.20 2.35 -29.55
N MET A 205 22.99 1.88 -29.83
CA MET A 205 22.71 0.76 -30.76
C MET A 205 23.26 1.02 -32.15
N ARG A 206 23.03 2.22 -32.69
CA ARG A 206 23.55 2.60 -34.03
C ARG A 206 25.08 2.48 -34.10
N SER A 207 25.77 2.88 -33.07
CA SER A 207 27.23 2.78 -32.97
C SER A 207 27.70 1.33 -32.92
N ALA A 208 26.84 0.41 -32.47
CA ALA A 208 27.09 -1.02 -32.42
C ALA A 208 26.63 -1.79 -33.70
N GLY A 209 26.10 -1.06 -34.71
CA GLY A 209 25.58 -1.67 -35.96
C GLY A 209 24.11 -2.10 -35.89
N GLU A 210 23.45 -1.94 -34.75
CA GLU A 210 22.02 -2.20 -34.59
C GLU A 210 21.21 -0.91 -34.86
N ASN A 211 19.99 -1.05 -35.38
CA ASN A 211 19.26 0.13 -35.80
C ASN A 211 17.75 0.15 -35.54
N ASN A 212 17.20 -0.89 -34.93
CA ASN A 212 15.74 -0.94 -34.68
C ASN A 212 15.42 -1.56 -33.33
N LEU A 213 14.89 -0.72 -32.41
CA LEU A 213 14.55 -1.12 -31.05
C LEU A 213 13.47 -2.23 -30.98
N ARG A 214 12.50 -2.24 -31.93
CA ARG A 214 11.48 -3.32 -31.98
C ARG A 214 12.11 -4.65 -32.32
N VAL A 215 13.03 -4.66 -33.29
CA VAL A 215 13.76 -5.86 -33.67
C VAL A 215 14.64 -6.34 -32.54
N LEU A 216 15.36 -5.40 -31.87
CA LEU A 216 16.21 -5.74 -30.72
C LEU A 216 15.42 -6.44 -29.63
N LEU A 217 14.32 -5.83 -29.15
CA LEU A 217 13.49 -6.42 -28.09
C LEU A 217 12.86 -7.74 -28.52
N ARG A 218 12.39 -7.86 -29.78
CA ARG A 218 11.81 -9.06 -30.30
C ARG A 218 12.80 -10.23 -30.28
N GLU A 219 14.01 -10.03 -30.84
CA GLU A 219 14.99 -11.10 -31.02
C GLU A 219 15.73 -11.42 -29.70
N ARG A 220 16.01 -10.41 -28.88
CA ARG A 220 16.82 -10.57 -27.66
C ARG A 220 16.00 -10.96 -26.44
N ILE A 221 14.70 -10.58 -26.36
CA ILE A 221 13.86 -10.80 -25.20
C ILE A 221 12.58 -11.56 -25.57
N TYR A 222 11.69 -10.97 -26.38
CA TYR A 222 10.32 -11.47 -26.48
C TYR A 222 10.22 -12.87 -27.10
N ARG A 223 10.85 -13.11 -28.23
CA ARG A 223 10.89 -14.45 -28.87
C ARG A 223 11.59 -15.47 -27.99
N PRO A 224 12.79 -15.23 -27.44
CA PRO A 224 13.45 -16.17 -26.55
C PRO A 224 12.62 -16.61 -25.34
N ILE A 225 11.73 -15.75 -24.81
CA ILE A 225 10.83 -16.09 -23.70
C ILE A 225 9.45 -16.59 -24.19
N GLY A 226 9.30 -16.84 -25.51
CA GLY A 226 8.10 -17.43 -26.10
C GLY A 226 6.93 -16.47 -26.29
N ILE A 227 7.15 -15.13 -26.30
CA ILE A 227 6.12 -14.15 -26.67
C ILE A 227 6.01 -14.09 -28.19
N LYS A 228 4.83 -14.38 -28.73
CA LYS A 228 4.54 -14.37 -30.16
C LYS A 228 4.36 -12.95 -30.69
N ASP A 229 4.63 -12.71 -31.96
CA ASP A 229 4.59 -11.39 -32.58
C ASP A 229 3.19 -10.73 -32.53
N ASN A 230 2.12 -11.51 -32.43
CA ASN A 230 0.75 -11.01 -32.26
C ASN A 230 0.33 -10.69 -30.81
N GLU A 231 1.15 -11.05 -29.81
CA GLU A 231 0.84 -10.86 -28.39
C GLU A 231 1.29 -9.50 -27.86
N TRP A 232 1.98 -8.70 -28.67
CA TRP A 232 2.53 -7.40 -28.23
C TRP A 232 2.56 -6.37 -29.35
N SER A 233 2.53 -5.10 -28.97
CA SER A 233 3.01 -3.96 -29.79
C SER A 233 3.57 -2.89 -28.88
N ILE A 234 4.43 -2.01 -29.39
CA ILE A 234 5.10 -0.96 -28.65
C ILE A 234 5.17 0.35 -29.43
N GLY A 235 5.36 1.47 -28.70
CA GLY A 235 5.63 2.76 -29.30
C GLY A 235 4.46 3.33 -30.10
N TYR A 236 3.21 3.05 -29.70
CA TYR A 236 1.99 3.45 -30.42
C TYR A 236 1.96 2.98 -31.88
N ASP A 237 2.67 1.88 -32.19
CA ASP A 237 2.93 1.39 -33.55
C ASP A 237 3.61 2.41 -34.49
N GLN A 238 4.26 3.46 -33.93
CA GLN A 238 4.96 4.52 -34.66
C GLN A 238 6.48 4.42 -34.52
N THR A 239 7.19 4.91 -35.53
CA THR A 239 8.64 5.12 -35.50
C THR A 239 8.91 6.55 -35.96
N PHE A 240 9.70 7.27 -35.19
CA PHE A 240 10.11 8.64 -35.49
C PHE A 240 11.55 8.62 -36.00
N THR A 241 11.83 9.32 -37.10
CA THR A 241 13.19 9.46 -37.57
C THR A 241 13.71 10.84 -37.14
N VAL A 242 14.56 10.85 -36.10
CA VAL A 242 15.19 12.06 -35.56
C VAL A 242 16.68 11.86 -35.59
N ASP A 243 17.42 12.83 -36.14
CA ASP A 243 18.88 12.77 -36.32
C ASP A 243 19.39 11.50 -37.04
N GLY A 244 18.56 11.00 -37.94
CA GLY A 244 18.78 9.74 -38.66
C GLY A 244 18.64 8.47 -37.81
N LEU A 245 18.10 8.57 -36.57
CA LEU A 245 17.79 7.44 -35.70
C LEU A 245 16.32 7.05 -35.82
N PRO A 246 15.99 5.76 -36.02
CA PRO A 246 14.62 5.25 -35.97
C PRO A 246 14.18 5.05 -34.51
N LEU A 247 13.55 6.06 -33.92
CA LEU A 247 13.16 6.10 -32.51
C LEU A 247 11.77 5.53 -32.28
N VAL A 248 11.64 4.74 -31.22
CA VAL A 248 10.38 4.11 -30.77
C VAL A 248 10.06 4.57 -29.36
N ALA A 249 8.81 4.99 -29.13
CA ALA A 249 8.39 5.46 -27.81
C ALA A 249 8.51 4.37 -26.74
N GLY A 250 9.34 4.62 -25.73
CA GLY A 250 9.51 3.75 -24.56
C GLY A 250 8.73 4.20 -23.33
N TRP A 251 8.18 5.42 -23.33
CA TRP A 251 7.42 5.95 -22.21
C TRP A 251 5.96 5.46 -22.13
N GLY A 252 5.42 4.94 -23.25
CA GLY A 252 4.04 4.49 -23.36
C GLY A 252 3.75 3.82 -24.69
N GLY A 253 2.47 3.60 -24.99
CA GLY A 253 2.06 3.01 -26.26
C GLY A 253 2.34 1.51 -26.38
N GLY A 254 2.47 0.83 -25.25
CA GLY A 254 2.55 -0.62 -25.22
C GLY A 254 1.17 -1.26 -25.22
N SER A 255 1.05 -2.42 -25.85
CA SER A 255 -0.14 -3.28 -25.85
C SER A 255 0.31 -4.73 -25.76
N PHE A 256 -0.12 -5.44 -24.72
CA PHE A 256 0.34 -6.81 -24.45
C PHE A 256 -0.83 -7.70 -24.01
N THR A 257 -0.73 -9.01 -24.30
CA THR A 257 -1.57 -9.99 -23.59
C THR A 257 -1.12 -10.09 -22.13
N ALA A 258 -2.02 -10.50 -21.21
CA ALA A 258 -1.65 -10.67 -19.81
C ALA A 258 -0.54 -11.73 -19.62
N ARG A 259 -0.61 -12.83 -20.40
CA ARG A 259 0.39 -13.89 -20.38
C ARG A 259 1.75 -13.43 -20.94
N ALA A 260 1.78 -12.54 -21.95
CA ALA A 260 3.02 -11.94 -22.45
C ALA A 260 3.71 -11.07 -21.38
N LEU A 261 2.96 -10.24 -20.65
CA LEU A 261 3.50 -9.49 -19.52
C LEU A 261 4.01 -10.42 -18.41
N ALA A 262 3.27 -11.50 -18.12
CA ALA A 262 3.69 -12.48 -17.12
C ALA A 262 5.00 -13.19 -17.50
N ARG A 263 5.26 -13.46 -18.80
CA ARG A 263 6.53 -14.00 -19.28
C ARG A 263 7.69 -13.02 -19.02
N VAL A 264 7.49 -11.72 -19.23
CA VAL A 264 8.47 -10.71 -18.82
C VAL A 264 8.67 -10.73 -17.31
N GLY A 265 7.60 -10.81 -16.54
CA GLY A 265 7.67 -10.94 -15.08
C GLY A 265 8.47 -12.17 -14.64
N ARG A 266 8.28 -13.31 -15.30
CA ARG A 266 9.04 -14.54 -15.04
C ARG A 266 10.53 -14.39 -15.36
N LEU A 267 10.88 -13.71 -16.47
CA LEU A 267 12.27 -13.42 -16.79
C LEU A 267 12.94 -12.60 -15.67
N VAL A 268 12.24 -11.59 -15.16
CA VAL A 268 12.71 -10.79 -14.02
C VAL A 268 12.81 -11.64 -12.77
N LEU A 269 11.77 -12.40 -12.43
CA LEU A 269 11.71 -13.29 -11.25
C LEU A 269 12.88 -14.29 -11.22
N ARG A 270 13.24 -14.83 -12.39
CA ARG A 270 14.33 -15.79 -12.56
C ARG A 270 15.68 -15.14 -12.88
N LYS A 271 15.83 -13.85 -12.60
CA LYS A 271 17.06 -13.10 -12.79
C LYS A 271 17.67 -13.28 -14.17
N GLY A 272 16.82 -13.19 -15.21
CA GLY A 272 17.23 -13.27 -16.62
C GLY A 272 17.41 -14.68 -17.15
N ASN A 273 17.22 -15.73 -16.36
CA ASN A 273 17.28 -17.10 -16.81
C ASN A 273 15.93 -17.58 -17.38
N TRP A 274 15.96 -18.20 -18.55
CA TRP A 274 14.80 -18.79 -19.19
C TRP A 274 15.10 -20.21 -19.64
N GLU A 275 14.49 -21.20 -18.98
CA GLU A 275 14.65 -22.63 -19.28
C GLU A 275 16.13 -23.07 -19.38
N GLY A 276 16.94 -22.63 -18.44
CA GLY A 276 18.38 -22.92 -18.39
C GLY A 276 19.27 -22.03 -19.27
N LYS A 277 18.68 -21.19 -20.14
CA LYS A 277 19.42 -20.21 -20.93
C LYS A 277 19.43 -18.84 -20.22
N GLN A 278 20.61 -18.30 -19.98
CA GLN A 278 20.76 -16.94 -19.47
C GLN A 278 20.57 -15.95 -20.62
N ILE A 279 19.45 -15.20 -20.60
CA ILE A 279 19.10 -14.19 -21.62
C ILE A 279 19.70 -12.85 -21.27
N LEU A 280 19.65 -12.48 -19.98
CA LEU A 280 20.31 -11.32 -19.38
C LEU A 280 20.98 -11.77 -18.08
N ARG A 281 22.14 -11.24 -17.76
CA ARG A 281 22.84 -11.57 -16.49
C ARG A 281 22.01 -11.14 -15.28
N PRO A 282 22.13 -11.84 -14.13
CA PRO A 282 21.46 -11.45 -12.88
C PRO A 282 21.71 -10.01 -12.50
N GLU A 283 22.94 -9.53 -12.64
CA GLU A 283 23.37 -8.17 -12.30
C GLU A 283 22.68 -7.13 -13.21
N THR A 284 22.43 -7.46 -14.46
CA THR A 284 21.70 -6.60 -15.41
C THR A 284 20.23 -6.48 -15.02
N ILE A 285 19.58 -7.58 -14.66
CA ILE A 285 18.21 -7.55 -14.14
C ILE A 285 18.15 -6.74 -12.85
N GLU A 286 19.06 -6.97 -11.92
CA GLU A 286 19.14 -6.25 -10.67
C GLU A 286 19.33 -4.74 -10.90
N ALA A 287 20.21 -4.35 -11.80
CA ALA A 287 20.49 -2.94 -12.12
C ALA A 287 19.25 -2.16 -12.61
N ILE A 288 18.30 -2.83 -13.25
CA ILE A 288 17.09 -2.17 -13.76
C ILE A 288 15.88 -2.29 -12.84
N THR A 289 15.80 -3.31 -11.98
CA THR A 289 14.61 -3.61 -11.18
C THR A 289 14.72 -3.24 -9.71
N THR A 290 15.93 -2.99 -9.20
CA THR A 290 16.12 -2.52 -7.83
C THR A 290 16.18 -1.00 -7.76
N SER A 291 16.12 -0.46 -6.53
CA SER A 291 16.26 0.99 -6.33
C SER A 291 17.58 1.50 -6.89
N SER A 292 17.53 2.57 -7.66
CA SER A 292 18.71 3.25 -8.22
C SER A 292 19.61 3.91 -7.14
N GLY A 293 19.18 3.93 -5.87
CA GLY A 293 19.85 4.67 -4.79
C GLY A 293 19.53 6.17 -4.79
N LEU A 294 18.75 6.64 -5.75
CA LEU A 294 18.28 8.02 -5.88
C LEU A 294 16.86 8.17 -5.30
N PRO A 295 16.39 9.39 -4.99
CA PRO A 295 15.03 9.60 -4.51
C PRO A 295 13.97 9.00 -5.43
N GLY A 296 12.86 8.49 -4.87
CA GLY A 296 11.64 8.17 -5.62
C GLY A 296 11.34 6.71 -5.94
N HIS A 297 12.02 5.73 -5.32
CA HIS A 297 11.59 4.32 -5.35
C HIS A 297 11.55 3.68 -6.75
N CYS A 298 12.46 4.08 -7.63
CA CYS A 298 12.56 3.55 -8.99
C CYS A 298 13.92 2.94 -9.28
N GLY A 299 13.92 1.83 -10.02
CA GLY A 299 15.01 1.36 -10.86
C GLY A 299 14.99 2.07 -12.21
N ILE A 300 15.29 1.36 -13.28
CA ILE A 300 15.26 1.90 -14.65
C ILE A 300 13.90 1.58 -15.29
N GLY A 301 12.94 2.48 -15.11
CA GLY A 301 11.55 2.31 -15.56
C GLY A 301 10.70 1.36 -14.69
N TRP A 302 11.29 0.69 -13.70
CA TRP A 302 10.61 -0.20 -12.75
C TRP A 302 10.40 0.50 -11.41
N TRP A 303 9.23 0.36 -10.83
CA TRP A 303 8.96 0.75 -9.45
C TRP A 303 9.50 -0.32 -8.49
N THR A 304 9.90 0.07 -7.28
CA THR A 304 10.39 -0.86 -6.26
C THR A 304 9.75 -0.58 -4.90
N ASN A 305 9.66 -1.62 -4.06
CA ASN A 305 9.24 -1.49 -2.66
C ASN A 305 10.42 -1.52 -1.68
N ALA A 306 11.62 -1.18 -2.15
CA ALA A 306 12.84 -1.26 -1.34
C ALA A 306 12.79 -0.42 -0.05
N ASP A 307 12.03 0.65 -0.04
CA ASP A 307 11.74 1.51 1.13
C ASP A 307 10.53 1.06 1.96
N CYS A 308 9.90 -0.06 1.60
CA CYS A 308 8.70 -0.59 2.24
C CYS A 308 7.51 0.38 2.25
N ARG A 309 7.37 1.23 1.22
CA ARG A 309 6.23 2.14 1.06
C ARG A 309 4.89 1.40 1.14
N PHE A 310 4.82 0.18 0.62
CA PHE A 310 3.67 -0.73 0.74
C PHE A 310 3.99 -1.81 1.78
N PRO A 311 3.52 -1.65 3.02
CA PRO A 311 4.00 -2.44 4.16
C PRO A 311 3.74 -3.94 4.07
N LEU A 312 2.63 -4.34 3.45
CA LEU A 312 2.29 -5.76 3.27
C LEU A 312 3.07 -6.40 2.12
N LEU A 313 3.54 -5.61 1.17
CA LEU A 313 4.32 -6.08 0.05
C LEU A 313 5.79 -6.27 0.47
N PRO A 314 6.46 -7.38 0.13
CA PRO A 314 7.88 -7.55 0.42
C PRO A 314 8.75 -6.44 -0.16
N ALA A 315 9.87 -6.15 0.51
CA ALA A 315 10.80 -5.09 0.10
C ALA A 315 11.48 -5.35 -1.25
N ASP A 316 11.59 -6.63 -1.66
CA ASP A 316 12.14 -7.04 -2.94
C ASP A 316 11.13 -7.02 -4.09
N ALA A 317 9.90 -6.59 -3.82
CA ALA A 317 8.89 -6.44 -4.85
C ALA A 317 9.25 -5.32 -5.83
N THR A 318 9.06 -5.59 -7.10
CA THR A 318 9.20 -4.62 -8.19
C THR A 318 8.00 -4.71 -9.13
N TRP A 319 7.64 -3.60 -9.75
CA TRP A 319 6.51 -3.60 -10.67
C TRP A 319 6.63 -2.59 -11.80
N ALA A 320 5.96 -2.90 -12.90
CA ALA A 320 5.69 -1.97 -13.98
C ALA A 320 4.25 -1.50 -13.88
N ALA A 321 4.02 -0.19 -13.98
CA ALA A 321 2.70 0.41 -13.86
C ALA A 321 2.35 1.34 -15.02
N GLY A 322 1.07 1.38 -15.38
CA GLY A 322 0.54 2.25 -16.41
C GLY A 322 -0.77 2.92 -16.00
N ALA A 323 -1.15 3.96 -16.74
CA ALA A 323 -2.40 4.67 -16.51
C ALA A 323 -3.58 3.69 -16.43
N GLN A 324 -4.56 4.00 -15.57
CA GLN A 324 -5.70 3.14 -15.24
C GLN A 324 -5.27 1.84 -14.55
N GLU A 325 -4.20 1.89 -13.76
CA GLU A 325 -3.67 0.79 -12.94
C GLU A 325 -3.36 -0.49 -13.75
N GLN A 326 -2.85 -0.33 -14.99
CA GLN A 326 -2.20 -1.44 -15.68
C GLN A 326 -1.01 -1.86 -14.83
N LEU A 327 -0.86 -3.15 -14.54
CA LEU A 327 0.17 -3.59 -13.61
C LEU A 327 0.77 -4.94 -14.00
N LEU A 328 2.09 -5.02 -13.89
CA LEU A 328 2.87 -6.25 -13.80
C LEU A 328 3.65 -6.18 -12.49
N LEU A 329 3.29 -6.97 -11.49
CA LEU A 329 3.99 -7.10 -10.21
C LEU A 329 4.84 -8.37 -10.22
N VAL A 330 6.06 -8.26 -9.68
CA VAL A 330 6.98 -9.38 -9.44
C VAL A 330 7.46 -9.31 -7.99
N VAL A 331 7.31 -10.41 -7.24
CA VAL A 331 7.74 -10.54 -5.86
C VAL A 331 8.69 -11.73 -5.72
N PRO A 332 10.01 -11.52 -5.84
CA PRO A 332 11.00 -12.61 -5.85
C PRO A 332 10.95 -13.52 -4.63
N SER A 333 10.90 -12.96 -3.41
CA SER A 333 10.86 -13.74 -2.17
C SER A 333 9.62 -14.64 -2.03
N LEU A 334 8.54 -14.33 -2.75
CA LEU A 334 7.31 -15.13 -2.76
C LEU A 334 7.18 -15.98 -4.03
N ARG A 335 8.13 -15.88 -4.96
CA ARG A 335 8.08 -16.50 -6.30
C ARG A 335 6.73 -16.21 -7.00
N LEU A 336 6.25 -14.96 -6.87
CA LEU A 336 4.91 -14.55 -7.24
C LEU A 336 4.94 -13.48 -8.31
N ILE A 337 4.05 -13.62 -9.30
CA ILE A 337 3.78 -12.63 -10.35
C ILE A 337 2.29 -12.35 -10.36
N MET A 338 1.93 -11.08 -10.55
CA MET A 338 0.53 -10.69 -10.77
C MET A 338 0.48 -9.73 -11.96
N VAL A 339 -0.50 -9.95 -12.83
CA VAL A 339 -0.84 -9.04 -13.93
C VAL A 339 -2.28 -8.58 -13.77
N ARG A 340 -2.50 -7.30 -13.92
CA ARG A 340 -3.84 -6.71 -14.01
C ARG A 340 -3.91 -5.76 -15.20
N ASN A 341 -4.92 -5.96 -16.04
CA ASN A 341 -5.27 -5.09 -17.17
C ASN A 341 -6.72 -4.64 -17.07
N GLY A 342 -7.02 -3.39 -17.44
CA GLY A 342 -8.41 -2.89 -17.45
C GLY A 342 -8.52 -1.38 -17.44
N GLY A 343 -9.72 -0.85 -17.18
CA GLY A 343 -9.96 0.57 -16.92
C GLY A 343 -9.56 0.98 -15.51
N ALA A 344 -9.74 2.25 -15.15
CA ALA A 344 -9.38 2.78 -13.84
C ALA A 344 -10.15 2.08 -12.71
N LEU A 345 -9.43 1.64 -11.67
CA LEU A 345 -10.01 1.05 -10.47
C LEU A 345 -10.71 2.09 -9.61
N SER A 346 -10.17 3.31 -9.54
CA SER A 346 -10.77 4.47 -8.88
C SER A 346 -10.28 5.76 -9.54
N PRO A 347 -11.08 6.38 -10.43
CA PRO A 347 -10.63 7.52 -11.26
C PRO A 347 -10.28 8.79 -10.48
N LYS A 348 -10.71 8.91 -9.22
CA LYS A 348 -10.55 10.11 -8.40
C LYS A 348 -9.41 10.02 -7.38
N GLU A 349 -8.74 8.88 -7.28
CA GLU A 349 -7.76 8.61 -6.25
C GLU A 349 -6.35 8.48 -6.83
N GLU A 350 -5.35 8.77 -6.00
CA GLU A 350 -3.95 8.59 -6.36
C GLU A 350 -3.64 7.10 -6.57
N SER A 351 -2.92 6.77 -7.65
CA SER A 351 -2.60 5.38 -8.03
C SER A 351 -1.91 4.58 -6.92
N SER A 352 -1.11 5.20 -6.06
CA SER A 352 -0.45 4.50 -4.94
C SER A 352 -1.46 3.98 -3.91
N ILE A 353 -2.50 4.75 -3.62
CA ILE A 353 -3.61 4.34 -2.72
C ILE A 353 -4.41 3.21 -3.38
N VAL A 354 -4.66 3.34 -4.67
CA VAL A 354 -5.43 2.36 -5.46
C VAL A 354 -4.70 1.02 -5.55
N TRP A 355 -3.37 1.04 -5.79
CA TRP A 355 -2.56 -0.17 -5.82
C TRP A 355 -2.58 -0.90 -4.48
N GLU A 356 -2.35 -0.18 -3.37
CA GLU A 356 -2.37 -0.80 -2.03
C GLU A 356 -3.72 -1.43 -1.74
N ARG A 357 -4.80 -0.68 -1.94
CA ARG A 357 -6.16 -1.06 -1.56
C ARG A 357 -6.73 -2.22 -2.37
N TYR A 358 -6.56 -2.18 -3.70
CA TYR A 358 -7.26 -3.09 -4.60
C TYR A 358 -6.38 -4.23 -5.13
N LEU A 359 -5.06 -4.09 -5.04
CA LEU A 359 -4.12 -5.03 -5.63
C LEU A 359 -3.14 -5.62 -4.60
N PHE A 360 -2.27 -4.81 -3.97
CA PHE A 360 -1.17 -5.33 -3.17
C PHE A 360 -1.63 -5.94 -1.85
N ALA A 361 -2.39 -5.20 -1.05
CA ALA A 361 -2.86 -5.70 0.25
C ALA A 361 -3.79 -6.92 0.10
N PRO A 362 -4.82 -6.91 -0.78
CA PRO A 362 -5.64 -8.09 -1.01
C PRO A 362 -4.83 -9.30 -1.49
N LEU A 363 -3.89 -9.11 -2.43
CA LEU A 363 -3.06 -10.20 -2.93
C LEU A 363 -2.20 -10.82 -1.82
N MET A 364 -1.55 -10.00 -1.00
CA MET A 364 -0.73 -10.50 0.11
C MET A 364 -1.53 -11.27 1.16
N GLN A 365 -2.81 -10.97 1.31
CA GLN A 365 -3.72 -11.70 2.20
C GLN A 365 -4.14 -13.06 1.66
N THR A 366 -3.93 -13.36 0.38
CA THR A 366 -4.21 -14.69 -0.19
C THR A 366 -3.22 -15.76 0.24
N LEU A 367 -2.05 -15.38 0.75
CA LEU A 367 -0.97 -16.30 1.11
C LEU A 367 -1.36 -17.17 2.32
N LEU A 368 -1.33 -18.50 2.15
CA LEU A 368 -1.63 -19.51 3.19
C LEU A 368 -0.38 -19.95 3.94
N ASP A 369 0.78 -19.92 3.30
CA ASP A 369 2.06 -20.42 3.78
C ASP A 369 2.97 -19.32 4.35
N ARG A 370 2.42 -18.15 4.68
CA ARG A 370 3.11 -17.19 5.53
C ARG A 370 3.08 -17.75 6.95
N PRO A 371 4.18 -18.32 7.48
CA PRO A 371 4.24 -18.67 8.89
C PRO A 371 4.10 -17.37 9.67
N GLU A 372 3.20 -17.35 10.64
CA GLU A 372 2.78 -16.18 11.40
C GLU A 372 3.89 -15.52 12.23
N ALA A 373 5.11 -16.03 12.27
CA ALA A 373 6.12 -15.55 13.21
C ALA A 373 7.60 -15.69 12.84
N ASN A 374 8.03 -16.28 11.75
CA ASN A 374 9.46 -16.54 11.52
C ASN A 374 9.99 -16.22 10.13
N TRP A 375 9.71 -15.01 9.63
CA TRP A 375 10.45 -14.53 8.48
C TRP A 375 11.65 -13.66 8.93
N GLN A 376 12.70 -14.31 9.41
CA GLN A 376 14.05 -13.76 9.42
C GLN A 376 14.60 -13.94 8.02
N GLY A 377 14.65 -12.84 7.27
CA GLY A 377 15.23 -12.82 5.94
C GLY A 377 16.76 -13.03 6.02
N ASN A 378 17.19 -14.27 6.04
CA ASN A 378 18.56 -14.66 5.77
C ASN A 378 18.66 -15.11 4.31
N VAL A 379 18.93 -14.17 3.42
CA VAL A 379 19.60 -14.47 2.15
C VAL A 379 21.10 -14.24 2.39
N PRO A 380 21.98 -15.21 2.13
CA PRO A 380 23.40 -14.97 2.18
C PRO A 380 23.78 -14.01 1.06
N VAL A 381 24.02 -12.76 1.37
CA VAL A 381 24.65 -11.81 0.45
C VAL A 381 26.14 -11.96 0.61
N SER A 382 26.76 -12.57 -0.39
CA SER A 382 28.20 -12.58 -0.58
C SER A 382 28.68 -11.13 -0.81
N GLY A 383 29.38 -10.59 0.16
CA GLY A 383 30.37 -9.52 0.01
C GLY A 383 29.84 -8.14 -0.38
N SER A 384 29.22 -7.41 0.54
CA SER A 384 29.22 -5.95 0.58
C SER A 384 28.98 -5.47 1.99
N THR A 385 29.78 -4.54 2.44
CA THR A 385 29.75 -3.94 3.77
C THR A 385 28.37 -3.34 4.05
N VAL A 386 27.57 -4.04 4.83
CA VAL A 386 26.25 -3.60 5.26
C VAL A 386 26.43 -2.56 6.35
N ILE A 387 26.11 -1.32 6.05
CA ILE A 387 25.78 -0.34 7.10
C ILE A 387 24.47 -0.83 7.71
N SER A 388 24.54 -1.39 8.90
CA SER A 388 23.40 -1.83 9.69
C SER A 388 22.48 -0.65 9.97
N ARG A 389 21.33 -0.57 9.28
CA ARG A 389 20.20 0.25 9.71
C ARG A 389 19.44 -0.48 10.82
N PRO A 390 18.92 0.22 11.83
CA PRO A 390 18.19 -0.41 12.92
C PRO A 390 16.97 -1.19 12.41
N GLU A 391 16.74 -2.36 12.98
CA GLU A 391 15.64 -3.31 12.66
C GLU A 391 14.21 -2.75 12.83
N ASN A 392 14.05 -1.49 13.22
CA ASN A 392 12.79 -0.88 13.67
C ASN A 392 11.97 -0.14 12.61
N SER A 393 12.22 -0.31 11.30
CA SER A 393 11.60 0.56 10.28
C SER A 393 10.45 -0.06 9.45
N ARG A 394 9.86 -1.19 9.85
CA ARG A 394 8.79 -1.82 9.07
C ARG A 394 7.48 -1.82 9.83
N PRO A 395 6.44 -1.09 9.37
CA PRO A 395 5.11 -1.18 9.93
C PRO A 395 4.50 -2.55 9.58
N ARG A 396 4.55 -3.47 10.52
CA ARG A 396 3.85 -4.76 10.48
C ARG A 396 2.78 -4.77 11.57
N PRO A 397 1.65 -5.47 11.36
CA PRO A 397 0.77 -5.75 12.48
C PRO A 397 1.59 -6.41 13.59
N PRO A 398 1.52 -5.90 14.83
CA PRO A 398 2.35 -6.41 15.93
C PRO A 398 1.89 -7.79 16.45
N TYR A 399 0.73 -8.23 16.00
CA TYR A 399 0.09 -9.48 16.45
C TYR A 399 -0.35 -10.34 15.28
N PRO A 400 -0.47 -11.68 15.48
CA PRO A 400 -0.89 -12.62 14.45
C PRO A 400 -2.31 -12.32 13.95
N PRO A 401 -2.72 -12.83 12.78
CA PRO A 401 -4.09 -12.75 12.30
C PRO A 401 -5.12 -13.31 13.29
N SER A 402 -6.34 -12.78 13.25
CA SER A 402 -7.43 -13.26 14.08
C SER A 402 -7.78 -14.73 13.76
N PRO A 403 -7.92 -15.60 14.76
CA PRO A 403 -8.38 -16.97 14.54
C PRO A 403 -9.89 -17.06 14.28
N VAL A 404 -10.62 -15.95 14.40
CA VAL A 404 -12.08 -15.91 14.26
C VAL A 404 -12.50 -15.11 13.02
N VAL A 405 -11.86 -13.98 12.77
CA VAL A 405 -12.19 -13.11 11.63
C VAL A 405 -11.12 -13.24 10.58
N GLU A 406 -11.50 -13.69 9.40
CA GLU A 406 -10.62 -13.83 8.25
C GLU A 406 -10.40 -12.48 7.54
N TRP A 407 -11.49 -11.68 7.42
CA TRP A 407 -11.49 -10.45 6.62
C TRP A 407 -12.60 -9.50 7.04
N ILE A 408 -12.41 -8.18 6.79
CA ILE A 408 -13.47 -7.18 6.86
C ILE A 408 -13.81 -6.69 5.46
N GLU A 409 -15.07 -6.82 5.07
CA GLU A 409 -15.64 -6.16 3.90
C GLU A 409 -16.20 -4.80 4.33
N TRP A 410 -15.57 -3.72 3.84
CA TRP A 410 -16.06 -2.37 4.04
C TRP A 410 -17.05 -1.98 2.95
N ASP A 411 -18.17 -1.39 3.31
CA ASP A 411 -19.03 -0.77 2.29
C ASP A 411 -18.25 0.31 1.52
N PRO A 412 -18.62 0.60 0.25
CA PRO A 412 -17.96 1.61 -0.55
C PRO A 412 -17.89 2.99 0.12
N PRO A 413 -16.82 3.79 -0.10
CA PRO A 413 -16.63 5.10 0.54
C PRO A 413 -17.79 6.09 0.34
N GLU A 414 -18.46 6.02 -0.80
CA GLU A 414 -19.62 6.85 -1.14
C GLU A 414 -20.88 6.55 -0.30
N THR A 415 -20.92 5.41 0.38
CA THR A 415 -22.02 5.03 1.28
C THR A 415 -21.82 5.50 2.71
N ILE A 416 -20.67 6.12 3.02
CA ILE A 416 -20.36 6.64 4.35
C ILE A 416 -21.37 7.74 4.71
N ILE A 417 -22.08 7.55 5.81
CA ILE A 417 -22.95 8.56 6.38
C ILE A 417 -22.07 9.61 7.05
N ARG A 418 -22.19 10.88 6.66
CA ARG A 418 -21.40 11.99 7.20
C ARG A 418 -22.35 13.09 7.75
N LEU A 419 -22.35 13.21 9.07
CA LEU A 419 -23.10 14.22 9.81
C LEU A 419 -22.13 15.16 10.55
N ALA A 420 -22.62 16.23 11.14
CA ALA A 420 -21.86 17.14 12.01
C ALA A 420 -20.53 17.63 11.38
N ARG A 421 -20.56 18.03 10.11
CA ARG A 421 -19.38 18.49 9.36
C ARG A 421 -18.63 19.62 10.09
N GLY A 422 -17.31 19.50 10.20
CA GLY A 422 -16.43 20.43 10.89
C GLY A 422 -16.36 20.18 12.40
N SER A 423 -16.66 18.95 12.85
CA SER A 423 -16.47 18.49 14.22
C SER A 423 -15.80 17.13 14.24
N ASP A 424 -14.95 16.88 15.22
CA ASP A 424 -14.16 15.66 15.33
C ASP A 424 -14.38 14.91 16.65
N ASN A 425 -13.74 13.76 16.81
CA ASN A 425 -13.51 13.07 18.09
C ASN A 425 -14.81 12.58 18.76
N TRP A 426 -15.37 11.48 18.31
CA TRP A 426 -16.69 10.95 18.66
C TRP A 426 -16.68 9.71 19.58
N PRO A 427 -16.22 9.79 20.87
CA PRO A 427 -16.44 8.69 21.80
C PRO A 427 -17.93 8.52 22.05
N ILE A 428 -18.42 7.28 22.11
CA ILE A 428 -19.85 7.00 22.08
C ILE A 428 -20.23 5.85 23.00
N SER A 429 -21.42 5.89 23.60
CA SER A 429 -21.93 4.83 24.48
C SER A 429 -23.45 4.64 24.31
N TRP A 430 -23.92 3.42 24.43
CA TRP A 430 -25.34 3.04 24.36
C TRP A 430 -26.00 3.16 25.73
N ALA A 431 -26.90 4.14 25.87
CA ALA A 431 -27.54 4.50 27.13
C ALA A 431 -28.84 3.71 27.41
N ASP A 432 -29.34 3.85 28.61
CA ASP A 432 -30.53 3.21 29.15
C ASP A 432 -31.85 3.63 28.44
N ASP A 433 -31.86 4.83 27.80
CA ASP A 433 -32.98 5.36 27.04
C ASP A 433 -32.93 5.00 25.54
N ASP A 434 -32.09 4.03 25.19
CA ASP A 434 -31.84 3.56 23.81
C ASP A 434 -31.15 4.55 22.87
N ARG A 435 -30.63 5.68 23.36
CA ARG A 435 -29.83 6.62 22.60
C ARG A 435 -28.34 6.29 22.70
N LEU A 436 -27.57 6.75 21.69
CA LEU A 436 -26.13 6.74 21.73
C LEU A 436 -25.64 8.13 22.14
N TYR A 437 -25.15 8.27 23.38
CA TYR A 437 -24.56 9.52 23.85
C TYR A 437 -23.11 9.63 23.39
N THR A 438 -22.72 10.81 22.92
CA THR A 438 -21.41 11.09 22.35
C THR A 438 -20.97 12.51 22.72
N ALA A 439 -19.68 12.77 22.52
CA ALA A 439 -19.12 14.11 22.59
C ALA A 439 -18.38 14.43 21.29
N PHE A 440 -18.22 15.71 20.98
CA PHE A 440 -17.45 16.18 19.84
C PHE A 440 -16.38 17.18 20.24
N GLY A 441 -15.33 17.26 19.42
CA GLY A 441 -14.25 18.20 19.54
C GLY A 441 -14.18 19.19 18.39
N ASP A 442 -13.54 20.32 18.65
CA ASP A 442 -13.16 21.38 17.71
C ASP A 442 -14.21 21.74 16.66
N GLY A 443 -15.49 21.77 17.07
CA GLY A 443 -16.58 21.99 16.13
C GLY A 443 -17.86 22.59 16.70
N HIS A 444 -18.90 22.53 15.89
CA HIS A 444 -20.22 23.08 16.15
C HIS A 444 -21.31 22.00 16.34
N GLY A 445 -20.92 20.72 16.28
CA GLY A 445 -21.84 19.58 16.42
C GLY A 445 -22.76 19.36 15.23
N PHE A 446 -23.92 18.74 15.51
CA PHE A 446 -24.96 18.43 14.53
C PHE A 446 -25.78 19.65 14.11
N GLU A 447 -26.57 19.49 13.04
CA GLU A 447 -27.54 20.53 12.64
C GLU A 447 -28.80 20.52 13.55
N PRO A 448 -29.30 21.70 13.97
CA PRO A 448 -28.70 23.02 13.74
C PRO A 448 -27.39 23.20 14.53
N LYS A 449 -26.36 23.71 13.86
CA LYS A 449 -25.06 23.94 14.45
C LYS A 449 -25.11 24.88 15.65
N LEU A 450 -24.25 24.62 16.65
CA LEU A 450 -24.04 25.55 17.72
C LEU A 450 -23.41 26.86 17.22
N PRO A 451 -23.78 28.02 17.78
CA PRO A 451 -23.24 29.29 17.31
C PRO A 451 -21.74 29.47 17.65
N VAL A 452 -21.24 28.76 18.66
CA VAL A 452 -19.85 28.86 19.12
C VAL A 452 -19.15 27.51 18.91
N LYS A 453 -17.93 27.55 18.38
CA LYS A 453 -17.05 26.39 18.29
C LYS A 453 -16.63 25.91 19.68
N LEU A 454 -16.83 24.65 19.99
CA LEU A 454 -16.44 24.03 21.25
C LEU A 454 -15.28 23.07 21.03
N SER A 455 -14.33 23.05 21.95
CA SER A 455 -13.31 22.00 22.02
C SER A 455 -13.86 20.71 22.67
N LEU A 456 -14.90 20.84 23.49
CA LEU A 456 -15.69 19.76 24.02
C LEU A 456 -17.17 20.18 24.02
N GLY A 457 -17.94 19.58 23.14
CA GLY A 457 -19.39 19.67 23.08
C GLY A 457 -20.01 18.29 23.24
N LEU A 458 -21.29 18.25 23.56
CA LEU A 458 -22.04 17.03 23.81
C LEU A 458 -23.15 16.84 22.78
N ALA A 459 -23.46 15.58 22.50
CA ALA A 459 -24.52 15.21 21.59
C ALA A 459 -25.09 13.83 21.90
N TRP A 460 -26.20 13.50 21.23
CA TRP A 460 -26.70 12.13 21.21
C TRP A 460 -27.21 11.78 19.80
N VAL A 461 -27.24 10.48 19.50
CA VAL A 461 -27.67 9.95 18.21
C VAL A 461 -28.76 8.92 18.44
N GLU A 462 -29.81 8.97 17.63
CA GLU A 462 -30.91 7.99 17.60
C GLU A 462 -30.99 7.30 16.24
N GLY A 463 -31.72 6.18 16.20
CA GLY A 463 -31.93 5.39 15.01
C GLY A 463 -30.89 4.28 14.82
N ILE A 464 -30.99 3.61 13.68
CA ILE A 464 -30.11 2.56 13.21
C ILE A 464 -29.66 2.96 11.80
N PRO A 465 -28.34 2.86 11.47
CA PRO A 465 -27.88 3.19 10.12
C PRO A 465 -28.60 2.37 9.04
N PRO A 466 -28.94 2.99 7.89
CA PRO A 466 -28.58 4.34 7.49
C PRO A 466 -29.50 5.46 8.03
N ALA A 467 -30.59 5.14 8.71
CA ALA A 467 -31.59 6.11 9.20
C ALA A 467 -31.23 6.60 10.62
N ILE A 468 -30.17 7.37 10.75
CA ILE A 468 -29.72 7.97 12.02
C ILE A 468 -29.89 9.48 12.03
N ARG A 469 -30.09 10.05 13.23
CA ARG A 469 -30.15 11.48 13.48
C ARG A 469 -29.33 11.84 14.70
N GLY A 470 -28.55 12.91 14.62
CA GLY A 470 -27.77 13.43 15.72
C GLY A 470 -28.34 14.77 16.23
N PHE A 471 -28.19 15.00 17.52
CA PHE A 471 -28.71 16.19 18.21
C PHE A 471 -27.68 16.74 19.20
N ASN A 472 -27.47 18.04 19.16
CA ASN A 472 -26.60 18.70 20.14
C ASN A 472 -27.26 18.70 21.52
N LEU A 473 -26.47 18.41 22.54
CA LEU A 473 -26.86 18.49 23.96
C LEU A 473 -26.10 19.62 24.62
N ARG A 474 -26.84 20.60 25.14
CA ARG A 474 -26.22 21.73 25.84
C ARG A 474 -25.94 21.37 27.31
N SER A 475 -24.73 21.67 27.76
CA SER A 475 -24.31 21.41 29.13
C SER A 475 -23.30 22.47 29.60
N PRO A 476 -23.73 23.51 30.28
CA PRO A 476 -22.84 24.57 30.80
C PRO A 476 -21.73 24.07 31.71
N THR A 477 -21.94 22.92 32.37
CA THR A 477 -20.96 22.33 33.30
C THR A 477 -19.93 21.45 32.64
N ALA A 478 -20.13 21.07 31.38
CA ALA A 478 -19.20 20.22 30.61
C ALA A 478 -18.56 20.91 29.41
N GLU A 479 -19.33 21.74 28.69
CA GLU A 479 -18.86 22.43 27.48
C GLU A 479 -17.57 23.19 27.72
N GLN A 480 -16.60 23.06 26.81
CA GLN A 480 -15.31 23.74 26.91
C GLN A 480 -15.00 24.51 25.64
N LEU A 481 -14.39 25.67 25.82
CA LEU A 481 -13.76 26.42 24.73
C LEU A 481 -12.28 26.05 24.62
N GLY A 482 -11.72 26.21 23.43
CA GLY A 482 -10.32 25.93 23.13
C GLY A 482 -10.15 25.39 21.72
N ASP A 483 -8.91 25.05 21.36
CA ASP A 483 -8.58 24.55 20.04
C ASP A 483 -7.36 23.60 20.12
N GLY A 484 -7.40 22.51 19.36
CA GLY A 484 -6.32 21.55 19.28
C GLY A 484 -5.84 21.05 20.65
N PRO A 485 -4.53 21.03 20.91
CA PRO A 485 -3.96 20.58 22.19
C PRO A 485 -4.32 21.46 23.40
N ARG A 486 -4.75 22.70 23.19
CA ARG A 486 -5.14 23.64 24.24
C ARG A 486 -6.58 23.51 24.67
N GLY A 487 -7.40 22.75 23.93
CA GLY A 487 -8.80 22.50 24.25
C GLY A 487 -8.99 21.14 24.94
N LYS A 488 -9.77 21.11 26.02
CA LYS A 488 -10.22 19.83 26.61
C LYS A 488 -11.11 19.10 25.62
N LYS A 489 -10.96 17.77 25.53
CA LYS A 489 -11.72 16.90 24.61
C LYS A 489 -12.09 15.59 25.30
N ALA A 490 -13.28 15.08 25.03
CA ALA A 490 -13.64 13.74 25.48
C ALA A 490 -12.81 12.69 24.72
N SER A 491 -12.31 11.68 25.40
CA SER A 491 -11.61 10.53 24.85
C SER A 491 -12.34 9.20 25.12
N GLY A 492 -13.29 9.18 26.02
CA GLY A 492 -14.14 8.02 26.34
C GLY A 492 -15.51 8.47 26.83
N MET A 493 -16.55 7.73 26.47
CA MET A 493 -17.92 7.89 26.95
C MET A 493 -18.46 6.53 27.35
N LEU A 494 -19.16 6.44 28.50
CA LEU A 494 -19.73 5.20 28.99
C LEU A 494 -20.97 5.44 29.84
N MET A 495 -22.04 4.73 29.57
CA MET A 495 -23.20 4.63 30.47
C MET A 495 -23.09 3.35 31.31
N VAL A 496 -23.16 3.48 32.63
CA VAL A 496 -23.18 2.37 33.59
C VAL A 496 -24.25 2.61 34.64
N ASP A 497 -25.19 1.68 34.76
CA ASP A 497 -26.25 1.71 35.79
C ASP A 497 -26.97 3.09 35.87
N GLY A 498 -27.27 3.68 34.69
CA GLY A 498 -27.96 4.97 34.57
C GLY A 498 -27.08 6.21 34.77
N VAL A 499 -25.80 6.07 35.06
CA VAL A 499 -24.84 7.16 35.19
C VAL A 499 -23.97 7.25 33.91
N LEU A 500 -23.91 8.42 33.31
CA LEU A 500 -23.06 8.68 32.14
C LEU A 500 -21.69 9.19 32.61
N TYR A 501 -20.61 8.51 32.21
CA TYR A 501 -19.23 8.85 32.48
C TYR A 501 -18.51 9.35 31.24
N MET A 502 -17.61 10.31 31.43
CA MET A 502 -16.77 10.86 30.34
C MET A 502 -15.33 10.99 30.82
N LEU A 503 -14.42 10.40 30.06
CA LEU A 503 -12.97 10.62 30.19
C LEU A 503 -12.57 11.79 29.30
N VAL A 504 -11.83 12.73 29.87
CA VAL A 504 -11.47 14.00 29.20
C VAL A 504 -9.96 14.17 29.21
N ARG A 505 -9.38 14.23 28.02
CA ARG A 505 -7.96 14.51 27.78
C ARG A 505 -7.66 16.01 27.70
N ASN A 506 -6.39 16.40 27.69
CA ASN A 506 -5.93 17.80 27.68
C ASN A 506 -6.36 18.59 28.95
N ALA A 507 -6.51 17.89 30.06
CA ALA A 507 -6.92 18.46 31.34
C ALA A 507 -5.73 18.61 32.34
N GLY A 508 -4.52 18.74 31.83
CA GLY A 508 -3.27 18.55 32.57
C GLY A 508 -2.99 17.05 32.80
N ASN A 509 -3.04 16.25 31.77
CA ASN A 509 -3.20 14.83 31.55
C ASN A 509 -4.69 14.51 31.30
N SER A 510 -5.36 13.63 32.05
CA SER A 510 -6.78 13.34 31.84
C SER A 510 -7.58 13.37 33.14
N GLN A 511 -8.89 13.58 33.01
CA GLN A 511 -9.82 13.72 34.16
C GLN A 511 -11.14 13.02 33.84
N LEU A 512 -11.77 12.44 34.86
CA LEU A 512 -13.09 11.83 34.77
C LEU A 512 -14.17 12.87 35.08
N ALA A 513 -15.32 12.77 34.41
CA ALA A 513 -16.55 13.46 34.76
C ALA A 513 -17.74 12.49 34.73
N ARG A 514 -18.81 12.78 35.50
CA ARG A 514 -20.05 11.98 35.49
C ARG A 514 -21.28 12.86 35.41
N SER A 515 -22.37 12.28 34.91
CA SER A 515 -23.69 12.89 34.83
C SER A 515 -24.76 11.87 35.21
N THR A 516 -25.67 12.25 36.12
CA THR A 516 -26.83 11.45 36.56
C THR A 516 -28.12 11.87 35.85
N ASP A 517 -28.07 12.89 34.99
CA ASP A 517 -29.21 13.47 34.29
C ASP A 517 -29.06 13.39 32.74
N ARG A 518 -28.36 12.32 32.28
CA ARG A 518 -28.10 12.03 30.86
C ARG A 518 -27.39 13.16 30.15
N GLY A 519 -26.36 13.72 30.76
CA GLY A 519 -25.43 14.68 30.16
C GLY A 519 -25.84 16.14 30.23
N ARG A 520 -26.94 16.51 30.91
CA ARG A 520 -27.35 17.91 31.06
C ARG A 520 -26.45 18.65 32.01
N THR A 521 -26.09 18.02 33.15
CA THR A 521 -25.12 18.55 34.11
C THR A 521 -24.04 17.51 34.40
N TRP A 522 -22.84 17.98 34.70
CA TRP A 522 -21.68 17.14 34.93
C TRP A 522 -20.94 17.55 36.21
N GLU A 523 -20.56 16.56 36.97
CA GLU A 523 -19.64 16.65 38.09
C GLU A 523 -18.27 16.15 37.66
N TRP A 524 -17.22 16.92 37.90
CA TRP A 524 -15.85 16.57 37.63
C TRP A 524 -15.21 15.90 38.84
N ALA A 525 -14.48 14.80 38.61
CA ALA A 525 -13.74 14.15 39.68
C ALA A 525 -12.73 15.13 40.31
N PRO A 526 -12.55 15.12 41.63
CA PRO A 526 -11.61 16.01 42.31
C PRO A 526 -10.14 15.64 42.04
N TRP A 527 -9.90 14.54 41.33
CA TRP A 527 -8.60 13.99 40.99
C TRP A 527 -8.41 13.92 39.48
N LYS A 528 -7.15 13.70 39.05
CA LYS A 528 -6.72 13.50 37.64
C LYS A 528 -5.70 12.40 37.58
N PHE A 529 -5.59 11.77 36.42
CA PHE A 529 -4.39 11.02 36.09
C PHE A 529 -3.21 12.01 35.97
N THR A 530 -2.06 11.65 36.48
CA THR A 530 -0.83 12.47 36.44
C THR A 530 0.35 11.74 35.82
N VAL A 531 0.23 10.41 35.71
CA VAL A 531 1.19 9.51 35.10
C VAL A 531 0.43 8.61 34.15
N SER A 532 0.88 8.51 32.90
CA SER A 532 0.18 7.71 31.88
C SER A 532 -1.29 8.16 31.71
N PHE A 533 -2.12 7.37 31.07
CA PHE A 533 -3.54 7.64 30.87
C PHE A 533 -3.85 9.04 30.30
N GLY A 534 -2.99 9.57 29.41
CA GLY A 534 -3.20 10.90 28.78
C GLY A 534 -4.32 10.92 27.75
N CYS A 535 -4.74 9.76 27.22
CA CYS A 535 -5.85 9.61 26.30
C CYS A 535 -6.65 8.32 26.57
N PRO A 536 -7.30 8.21 27.74
CA PRO A 536 -7.99 7.01 28.13
C PRO A 536 -9.34 6.84 27.41
N THR A 537 -9.73 5.58 27.17
CA THR A 537 -11.03 5.19 26.64
C THR A 537 -11.62 4.04 27.41
N PHE A 538 -12.96 3.97 27.47
CA PHE A 538 -13.66 2.86 28.10
C PHE A 538 -13.85 1.68 27.18
N VAL A 539 -13.90 0.47 27.72
CA VAL A 539 -14.51 -0.67 27.04
C VAL A 539 -16.03 -0.51 27.07
N ASN A 540 -16.64 -0.46 25.89
CA ASN A 540 -18.09 -0.43 25.75
C ASN A 540 -18.65 -1.85 25.63
N PHE A 541 -19.77 -2.10 26.34
CA PHE A 541 -20.60 -3.28 26.22
C PHE A 541 -21.98 -2.93 25.64
N GLY A 542 -23.01 -3.70 25.94
CA GLY A 542 -24.35 -3.44 25.50
C GLY A 542 -25.02 -2.25 26.21
N ARG A 543 -26.32 -2.11 25.98
CA ARG A 543 -27.15 -1.03 26.51
C ARG A 543 -26.97 -0.88 28.04
N ASN A 544 -26.60 0.33 28.48
CA ASN A 544 -26.39 0.64 29.90
C ASN A 544 -25.39 -0.33 30.59
N TYR A 545 -24.33 -0.71 29.85
CA TYR A 545 -23.30 -1.66 30.26
C TYR A 545 -23.76 -3.13 30.36
N ALA A 546 -24.92 -3.46 29.81
CA ALA A 546 -25.44 -4.85 29.82
C ALA A 546 -24.48 -5.80 29.09
N GLY A 547 -24.35 -7.03 29.60
CA GLY A 547 -23.46 -8.05 29.06
C GLY A 547 -21.97 -7.81 29.36
N ALA A 548 -21.67 -6.92 30.30
CA ALA A 548 -20.33 -6.80 30.85
C ALA A 548 -19.84 -8.14 31.42
N ARG A 549 -18.53 -8.41 31.29
CA ARG A 549 -17.97 -9.69 31.72
C ARG A 549 -17.97 -9.92 33.24
N ASP A 550 -17.94 -8.82 33.99
CA ASP A 550 -17.89 -8.78 35.45
C ASP A 550 -18.32 -7.40 35.98
N ASP A 551 -18.19 -7.15 37.28
CA ASP A 551 -18.55 -5.90 37.94
C ASP A 551 -17.47 -4.81 37.85
N TYR A 552 -16.51 -4.92 36.90
CA TYR A 552 -15.49 -3.90 36.67
C TYR A 552 -15.76 -3.12 35.37
N VAL A 553 -15.39 -1.84 35.41
CA VAL A 553 -15.20 -1.03 34.21
C VAL A 553 -13.73 -1.07 33.82
N TYR A 554 -13.46 -1.33 32.55
CA TYR A 554 -12.13 -1.42 31.97
C TYR A 554 -11.79 -0.16 31.17
N ILE A 555 -10.57 0.35 31.34
CA ILE A 555 -10.09 1.60 30.75
C ILE A 555 -8.73 1.35 30.10
N PHE A 556 -8.64 1.61 28.80
CA PHE A 556 -7.40 1.53 28.05
C PHE A 556 -6.83 2.92 27.77
N SER A 557 -5.51 3.02 27.68
CA SER A 557 -4.83 4.25 27.25
C SER A 557 -3.49 3.95 26.62
N PRO A 558 -3.01 4.77 25.66
CA PRO A 558 -1.58 4.84 25.38
C PRO A 558 -0.81 5.11 26.68
N ASP A 559 0.34 4.48 26.87
CA ASP A 559 1.22 4.73 28.01
C ASP A 559 1.98 6.06 27.85
N SER A 560 1.21 7.14 27.78
CA SER A 560 1.66 8.52 27.57
C SER A 560 0.86 9.47 28.47
N ASN A 561 1.42 10.62 28.78
CA ASN A 561 0.77 11.66 29.56
C ASN A 561 -0.14 12.58 28.73
N ASP A 562 -0.19 12.40 27.40
CA ASP A 562 -0.99 13.19 26.47
C ASP A 562 -1.54 12.32 25.32
N ALA A 563 -2.34 12.94 24.46
CA ALA A 563 -3.01 12.28 23.34
C ALA A 563 -2.26 12.41 22.01
N TYR A 564 -1.07 13.01 21.99
CA TYR A 564 -0.35 13.39 20.77
C TYR A 564 0.98 12.69 20.63
N THR A 565 1.59 12.32 21.76
CA THR A 565 2.86 11.57 21.80
C THR A 565 2.58 10.08 21.63
N PRO A 566 3.02 9.45 20.52
CA PRO A 566 2.89 8.00 20.36
C PRO A 566 3.61 7.23 21.45
N ALA A 567 2.98 6.20 21.99
CA ALA A 567 3.53 5.32 23.00
C ALA A 567 4.04 4.00 22.43
N ASP A 568 4.86 3.30 23.20
CA ASP A 568 5.37 1.96 22.85
C ASP A 568 4.40 0.85 23.23
N GLN A 569 3.45 1.15 24.12
CA GLN A 569 2.51 0.18 24.64
C GLN A 569 1.17 0.82 25.02
N MET A 570 0.14 -0.01 25.10
CA MET A 570 -1.15 0.35 25.70
C MET A 570 -1.23 -0.24 27.10
N VAL A 571 -1.76 0.52 28.04
CA VAL A 571 -1.99 0.12 29.44
C VAL A 571 -3.47 -0.05 29.72
N LEU A 572 -3.76 -0.87 30.71
CA LEU A 572 -5.13 -1.21 31.12
C LEU A 572 -5.33 -0.97 32.61
N ALA A 573 -6.40 -0.26 32.94
CA ALA A 573 -6.92 -0.17 34.29
C ALA A 573 -8.30 -0.81 34.39
N ARG A 574 -8.66 -1.20 35.60
CA ARG A 574 -10.04 -1.58 35.95
C ARG A 574 -10.44 -0.92 37.26
N VAL A 575 -11.73 -0.71 37.42
CA VAL A 575 -12.31 -0.13 38.64
C VAL A 575 -13.70 -0.74 38.85
N PRO A 576 -14.11 -1.06 40.10
CA PRO A 576 -15.48 -1.52 40.33
C PRO A 576 -16.49 -0.51 39.76
N LYS A 577 -17.55 -0.97 39.12
CA LYS A 577 -18.54 -0.13 38.43
C LYS A 577 -19.26 0.83 39.37
N THR A 578 -19.26 0.58 40.69
CA THR A 578 -19.82 1.44 41.74
C THR A 578 -18.85 2.55 42.20
N ASP A 579 -17.55 2.41 41.88
CA ASP A 579 -16.48 3.21 42.47
C ASP A 579 -15.67 4.03 41.46
N LEU A 580 -16.19 4.27 40.22
CA LEU A 580 -15.45 4.99 39.18
C LEU A 580 -14.92 6.37 39.61
N PHE A 581 -15.63 7.03 40.56
CA PHE A 581 -15.25 8.35 41.05
C PHE A 581 -14.20 8.32 42.18
N ARG A 582 -13.83 7.12 42.65
CA ARG A 582 -12.85 6.94 43.74
C ARG A 582 -11.52 6.50 43.13
N GLN A 583 -10.52 7.39 43.21
CA GLN A 583 -9.19 7.12 42.60
C GLN A 583 -8.52 5.90 43.22
N GLU A 584 -8.65 5.69 44.52
CA GLU A 584 -8.07 4.58 45.25
C GLU A 584 -8.65 3.21 44.93
N ALA A 585 -9.79 3.16 44.21
CA ALA A 585 -10.41 1.91 43.79
C ALA A 585 -9.84 1.38 42.45
N TYR A 586 -9.01 2.16 41.77
CA TYR A 586 -8.42 1.77 40.51
C TYR A 586 -7.33 0.73 40.70
N GLN A 587 -7.34 -0.26 39.81
CA GLN A 587 -6.32 -1.29 39.71
C GLN A 587 -5.74 -1.28 38.29
N TYR A 588 -4.44 -1.42 38.18
CA TYR A 588 -3.69 -1.39 36.93
C TYR A 588 -3.18 -2.78 36.61
N PHE A 589 -3.26 -3.17 35.34
CA PHE A 589 -2.70 -4.44 34.86
C PHE A 589 -1.19 -4.48 35.11
N ALA A 590 -0.72 -5.56 35.75
CA ALA A 590 0.67 -5.75 36.17
C ALA A 590 1.32 -7.04 35.60
N GLY A 591 0.79 -7.54 34.48
CA GLY A 591 1.28 -8.77 33.83
C GLY A 591 0.42 -10.00 34.16
N PHE A 592 1.02 -11.15 34.06
CA PHE A 592 0.37 -12.44 34.28
C PHE A 592 1.09 -13.25 35.38
N ASP A 593 0.36 -14.05 36.11
CA ASP A 593 0.93 -15.07 36.98
C ASP A 593 1.45 -16.29 36.17
N GLU A 594 2.06 -17.26 36.87
CA GLU A 594 2.59 -18.49 36.24
C GLU A 594 1.52 -19.34 35.56
N ARG A 595 0.23 -19.12 35.86
CA ARG A 595 -0.92 -19.81 35.28
C ARG A 595 -1.57 -19.03 34.14
N GLY A 596 -1.04 -17.84 33.81
CA GLY A 596 -1.59 -16.97 32.77
C GLY A 596 -2.78 -16.12 33.21
N ASN A 597 -3.07 -16.00 34.52
CA ASN A 597 -4.11 -15.10 35.00
C ASN A 597 -3.58 -13.66 35.10
N PRO A 598 -4.40 -12.64 34.81
CA PRO A 598 -3.99 -11.24 34.90
C PRO A 598 -3.73 -10.83 36.36
N LEU A 599 -2.59 -10.22 36.58
CA LEU A 599 -2.22 -9.60 37.85
C LEU A 599 -2.64 -8.13 37.88
N TRP A 600 -3.11 -7.67 39.02
CA TRP A 600 -3.59 -6.31 39.24
C TRP A 600 -2.91 -5.66 40.42
N THR A 601 -2.59 -4.38 40.29
CA THR A 601 -1.95 -3.57 41.34
C THR A 601 -2.66 -2.22 41.52
N PRO A 602 -2.81 -1.71 42.74
CA PRO A 602 -3.28 -0.34 42.93
C PRO A 602 -2.20 0.73 42.64
N ASP A 603 -0.96 0.31 42.50
CA ASP A 603 0.18 1.19 42.24
C ASP A 603 0.39 1.36 40.72
N ILE A 604 0.03 2.53 40.18
CA ILE A 604 0.15 2.88 38.77
C ILE A 604 1.60 2.79 38.26
N THR A 605 2.59 2.91 39.12
CA THR A 605 4.01 2.83 38.73
C THR A 605 4.45 1.41 38.36
N LYS A 606 3.69 0.40 38.82
CA LYS A 606 3.90 -1.02 38.52
C LYS A 606 3.07 -1.53 37.36
N ARG A 607 2.34 -0.64 36.67
CA ARG A 607 1.57 -1.02 35.48
C ARG A 607 2.45 -1.63 34.39
N GLN A 608 1.91 -2.58 33.67
CA GLN A 608 2.53 -3.17 32.48
C GLN A 608 1.65 -2.99 31.25
N GLY A 609 2.27 -3.04 30.09
CA GLY A 609 1.56 -2.98 28.81
C GLY A 609 0.77 -4.24 28.56
N VAL A 610 -0.51 -4.08 28.22
CA VAL A 610 -1.40 -5.18 27.79
C VAL A 610 -1.32 -5.41 26.28
N PHE A 611 -0.72 -4.47 25.55
CA PHE A 611 -0.49 -4.48 24.11
C PHE A 611 0.78 -3.68 23.81
N ARG A 612 1.61 -4.15 22.90
CA ARG A 612 2.87 -3.49 22.52
C ARG A 612 2.98 -3.30 21.01
N ASN A 613 3.26 -2.06 20.61
CA ASN A 613 3.58 -1.67 19.25
C ASN A 613 4.45 -0.41 19.32
N PRO A 614 5.78 -0.54 19.43
CA PRO A 614 6.68 0.55 19.76
C PRO A 614 6.53 1.76 18.84
N GLY A 615 6.32 2.95 19.42
CA GLY A 615 6.11 4.21 18.73
C GLY A 615 4.80 4.31 17.92
N ARG A 616 3.88 3.33 18.08
CA ARG A 616 2.67 3.22 17.24
C ARG A 616 1.37 3.11 18.05
N CYS A 617 1.43 3.14 19.37
CA CYS A 617 0.26 3.16 20.22
C CYS A 617 -0.28 4.58 20.33
N GLY A 618 -1.55 4.77 19.99
CA GLY A 618 -2.20 6.09 19.96
C GLY A 618 -3.64 6.04 20.44
N ARG A 619 -4.46 6.98 19.97
CA ARG A 619 -5.89 7.07 20.30
C ARG A 619 -6.61 5.80 19.83
N SER A 620 -7.60 5.38 20.62
CA SER A 620 -8.28 4.12 20.36
C SER A 620 -9.72 4.11 20.85
N GLY A 621 -10.49 3.13 20.42
CA GLY A 621 -11.83 2.82 20.92
C GLY A 621 -12.06 1.32 20.91
N ILE A 622 -12.63 0.78 21.95
CA ILE A 622 -12.79 -0.65 22.16
C ILE A 622 -14.22 -1.00 22.55
N THR A 623 -14.75 -2.06 21.98
CA THR A 623 -16.11 -2.54 22.22
C THR A 623 -16.14 -4.07 22.24
N PHE A 624 -16.93 -4.64 23.12
CA PHE A 624 -17.23 -6.06 23.14
C PHE A 624 -18.29 -6.40 22.11
N ASN A 625 -18.00 -7.37 21.26
CA ASN A 625 -18.95 -7.94 20.29
C ASN A 625 -19.60 -9.19 20.90
N PRO A 626 -20.90 -9.12 21.28
CA PRO A 626 -21.56 -10.21 21.99
C PRO A 626 -21.82 -11.44 21.11
N GLY A 627 -22.01 -11.26 19.80
CA GLY A 627 -22.23 -12.37 18.85
C GLY A 627 -20.99 -13.25 18.70
N LEU A 628 -19.82 -12.63 18.59
CA LEU A 628 -18.53 -13.32 18.46
C LEU A 628 -17.84 -13.59 19.80
N LYS A 629 -18.36 -13.02 20.91
CA LYS A 629 -17.76 -13.09 22.25
C LYS A 629 -16.30 -12.64 22.27
N ARG A 630 -16.01 -11.51 21.57
CA ARG A 630 -14.67 -10.95 21.43
C ARG A 630 -14.68 -9.44 21.61
N TYR A 631 -13.58 -8.92 22.12
CA TYR A 631 -13.30 -7.48 22.15
C TYR A 631 -12.75 -7.05 20.80
N PHE A 632 -13.31 -6.00 20.21
CA PHE A 632 -12.84 -5.37 19.00
C PHE A 632 -12.24 -4.01 19.32
N TRP A 633 -10.98 -3.84 19.04
CA TRP A 633 -10.19 -2.68 19.40
C TRP A 633 -9.67 -1.94 18.18
N TRP A 634 -10.26 -0.80 17.88
CA TRP A 634 -9.78 0.12 16.87
C TRP A 634 -8.64 0.98 17.45
N GLN A 635 -7.50 1.08 16.76
CA GLN A 635 -6.37 1.93 17.13
C GLN A 635 -5.89 2.75 15.93
N ALA A 636 -5.68 4.07 16.11
CA ALA A 636 -5.01 4.90 15.13
C ALA A 636 -3.53 4.50 15.01
N ASN A 637 -3.00 4.52 13.78
CA ASN A 637 -1.58 4.33 13.50
C ASN A 637 -0.88 5.70 13.41
N PRO A 638 -0.21 6.20 14.46
CA PRO A 638 0.30 7.57 14.50
C PRO A 638 1.40 7.90 13.50
N HIS A 639 2.05 6.89 12.92
CA HIS A 639 3.06 7.05 11.86
C HIS A 639 2.49 6.84 10.45
N SER A 640 1.40 7.52 10.15
CA SER A 640 0.85 7.55 8.80
C SER A 640 1.84 8.20 7.83
N PRO A 641 1.98 7.67 6.60
CA PRO A 641 2.80 8.30 5.55
C PRO A 641 2.21 9.62 5.03
N HIS A 642 0.96 9.95 5.36
CA HIS A 642 0.33 11.18 4.90
C HIS A 642 0.92 12.41 5.61
N PRO A 643 1.32 13.48 4.88
CA PRO A 643 1.94 14.68 5.47
C PRO A 643 1.11 15.37 6.57
N GLN A 644 -0.21 15.28 6.46
CA GLN A 644 -1.16 15.85 7.43
C GLN A 644 -1.58 14.85 8.52
N GLY A 645 -0.97 13.65 8.55
CA GLY A 645 -1.26 12.58 9.52
C GLY A 645 -2.55 11.80 9.22
N ASN A 646 -2.87 10.86 10.10
CA ASN A 646 -3.99 9.92 9.97
C ASN A 646 -5.36 10.57 9.79
N ARG A 647 -5.51 11.80 10.26
CA ARG A 647 -6.76 12.54 10.24
C ARG A 647 -7.38 12.65 8.84
N PHE A 648 -6.56 12.82 7.81
CA PHE A 648 -7.00 13.08 6.44
C PHE A 648 -6.87 11.86 5.52
N ALA A 649 -5.73 11.19 5.57
CA ALA A 649 -5.50 9.99 4.78
C ALA A 649 -4.40 9.16 5.45
N GLY A 650 -4.74 8.38 6.43
CA GLY A 650 -3.79 7.55 7.16
C GLY A 650 -4.33 6.16 7.39
N GLY A 651 -3.64 5.44 8.26
CA GLY A 651 -3.95 4.08 8.61
C GLY A 651 -4.52 3.94 10.01
N PHE A 652 -5.07 2.77 10.25
CA PHE A 652 -5.50 2.30 11.55
C PHE A 652 -5.44 0.77 11.61
N ALA A 653 -5.62 0.24 12.77
CA ALA A 653 -5.73 -1.19 12.96
C ALA A 653 -6.99 -1.55 13.77
N ILE A 654 -7.50 -2.77 13.56
CA ILE A 654 -8.50 -3.40 14.41
C ILE A 654 -7.88 -4.69 14.91
N TYR A 655 -7.83 -4.81 16.22
CA TYR A 655 -7.40 -6.02 16.90
C TYR A 655 -8.59 -6.68 17.58
N ASP A 656 -8.52 -7.98 17.79
CA ASP A 656 -9.52 -8.68 18.59
C ASP A 656 -8.86 -9.58 19.64
N ALA A 657 -9.61 -9.85 20.70
CA ALA A 657 -9.17 -10.76 21.75
C ALA A 657 -10.37 -11.39 22.48
N PRO A 658 -10.23 -12.58 23.08
CA PRO A 658 -11.25 -13.18 23.93
C PRO A 658 -11.40 -12.46 25.28
N GLU A 659 -10.34 -11.80 25.77
CA GLU A 659 -10.29 -11.12 27.05
C GLU A 659 -9.75 -9.69 26.90
N PRO A 660 -10.06 -8.76 27.84
CA PRO A 660 -9.55 -7.38 27.76
C PRO A 660 -8.01 -7.27 27.81
N TRP A 661 -7.33 -8.28 28.31
CA TRP A 661 -5.87 -8.35 28.38
C TRP A 661 -5.26 -9.23 27.31
N GLY A 662 -6.05 -9.71 26.34
CA GLY A 662 -5.55 -10.53 25.23
C GLY A 662 -5.89 -12.03 25.39
N PRO A 663 -5.17 -12.93 24.68
CA PRO A 663 -4.16 -12.59 23.69
C PRO A 663 -4.74 -11.84 22.49
N TRP A 664 -4.05 -10.79 22.06
CA TRP A 664 -4.48 -9.94 20.94
C TRP A 664 -4.16 -10.58 19.60
N THR A 665 -5.05 -10.42 18.63
CA THR A 665 -4.86 -10.84 17.24
C THR A 665 -5.30 -9.72 16.29
N THR A 666 -4.78 -9.72 15.05
CA THR A 666 -5.05 -8.69 14.07
C THR A 666 -6.21 -9.06 13.18
N VAL A 667 -7.26 -8.25 13.18
CA VAL A 667 -8.43 -8.37 12.29
C VAL A 667 -8.23 -7.54 11.03
N TYR A 668 -7.72 -6.32 11.19
CA TYR A 668 -7.47 -5.39 10.08
C TYR A 668 -6.27 -4.51 10.42
N PHE A 669 -5.42 -4.27 9.42
CA PHE A 669 -4.29 -3.36 9.57
C PHE A 669 -4.02 -2.66 8.24
N THR A 670 -3.94 -1.34 8.27
CA THR A 670 -3.56 -0.55 7.10
C THR A 670 -2.77 0.69 7.51
N GLU A 671 -1.82 1.09 6.67
CA GLU A 671 -1.12 2.38 6.77
C GLU A 671 -1.87 3.48 5.99
N MET A 672 -2.67 3.07 5.01
CA MET A 672 -3.46 3.96 4.17
C MET A 672 -4.86 3.38 4.01
N TRP A 673 -5.87 4.09 4.52
CA TRP A 673 -7.27 3.73 4.29
C TRP A 673 -7.85 4.56 3.15
N ASP A 674 -9.00 4.15 2.60
CA ASP A 674 -9.66 4.80 1.45
C ASP A 674 -10.28 6.15 1.76
N VAL A 675 -10.40 6.46 3.03
CA VAL A 675 -10.81 7.77 3.56
C VAL A 675 -9.98 8.11 4.78
N GLY A 676 -9.93 9.36 5.17
CA GLY A 676 -9.27 9.75 6.42
C GLY A 676 -9.95 9.04 7.61
N PRO A 677 -9.24 8.20 8.39
CA PRO A 677 -9.82 7.54 9.57
C PRO A 677 -10.13 8.52 10.69
N GLY A 678 -9.55 9.72 10.64
CA GLY A 678 -9.72 10.73 11.67
C GLY A 678 -8.95 10.44 12.95
N GLU A 679 -9.46 10.94 14.06
CA GLU A 679 -8.79 10.92 15.36
C GLU A 679 -9.29 9.86 16.33
N SER A 680 -10.46 9.28 16.07
CA SER A 680 -11.08 8.24 16.89
C SER A 680 -11.92 7.31 16.05
N GLY A 681 -12.13 6.09 16.53
CA GLY A 681 -13.03 5.11 15.93
C GLY A 681 -13.49 4.08 16.95
N CYS A 682 -14.73 3.64 16.85
CA CYS A 682 -15.30 2.55 17.65
C CYS A 682 -16.53 1.94 16.98
N PHE A 683 -16.97 0.78 17.46
CA PHE A 683 -18.14 0.07 16.98
C PHE A 683 -19.23 0.05 18.05
N PRO A 684 -20.27 0.90 17.98
CA PRO A 684 -21.37 0.86 18.94
C PRO A 684 -22.09 -0.50 18.92
N THR A 685 -22.23 -1.14 20.06
CA THR A 685 -22.92 -2.45 20.19
C THR A 685 -24.36 -2.40 19.69
N LYS A 686 -25.04 -1.25 19.84
CA LYS A 686 -26.39 -1.03 19.31
C LYS A 686 -26.52 -1.32 17.81
N TRP A 687 -25.45 -1.12 17.06
CA TRP A 687 -25.44 -1.26 15.60
C TRP A 687 -24.69 -2.51 15.13
N MET A 688 -24.60 -3.52 15.99
CA MET A 688 -24.10 -4.84 15.63
C MET A 688 -25.27 -5.78 15.32
N SER A 689 -25.09 -6.70 14.37
CA SER A 689 -26.01 -7.82 14.16
C SER A 689 -25.97 -8.78 15.35
N GLU A 690 -27.00 -9.58 15.53
CA GLU A 690 -27.11 -10.55 16.63
C GLU A 690 -25.95 -11.56 16.60
N ASP A 691 -25.55 -12.01 15.43
CA ASP A 691 -24.42 -12.93 15.22
C ASP A 691 -23.05 -12.23 15.28
N GLY A 692 -23.03 -10.90 15.42
CA GLY A 692 -21.83 -10.09 15.49
C GLY A 692 -21.06 -9.93 14.17
N THR A 693 -21.56 -10.46 13.05
CA THR A 693 -20.85 -10.41 11.75
C THR A 693 -20.99 -9.09 11.01
N GLN A 694 -21.98 -8.25 11.35
CA GLN A 694 -22.14 -6.91 10.81
C GLN A 694 -21.99 -5.88 11.92
N MET A 695 -21.16 -4.87 11.67
CA MET A 695 -20.89 -3.76 12.58
C MET A 695 -20.86 -2.45 11.82
N TRP A 696 -21.05 -1.35 12.53
CA TRP A 696 -20.90 -0.01 11.98
C TRP A 696 -19.80 0.73 12.72
N LEU A 697 -18.74 1.12 11.98
CA LEU A 697 -17.67 1.95 12.53
C LEU A 697 -18.14 3.40 12.61
N VAL A 698 -18.12 3.98 13.81
CA VAL A 698 -18.18 5.43 14.03
C VAL A 698 -16.74 5.93 14.06
N PHE A 699 -16.43 6.95 13.26
CA PHE A 699 -15.08 7.52 13.18
C PHE A 699 -15.15 9.01 12.83
N SER A 700 -14.07 9.76 13.10
CA SER A 700 -14.04 11.21 12.87
C SER A 700 -13.45 11.61 11.51
N GLY A 701 -13.55 10.75 10.49
CA GLY A 701 -13.03 10.99 9.15
C GLY A 701 -13.62 12.25 8.50
N ASP A 702 -12.78 13.07 7.85
CA ASP A 702 -13.13 14.37 7.24
C ASP A 702 -13.73 15.37 8.22
N ASP A 703 -13.34 15.31 9.50
CA ASP A 703 -13.95 16.14 10.55
C ASP A 703 -15.49 16.05 10.57
N CYS A 704 -15.99 14.82 10.55
CA CYS A 704 -17.41 14.52 10.56
C CYS A 704 -17.73 13.44 11.58
N PHE A 705 -19.00 13.36 12.01
CA PHE A 705 -19.54 12.12 12.55
C PHE A 705 -19.76 11.17 11.36
N SER A 706 -18.77 10.31 11.11
CA SER A 706 -18.77 9.39 9.97
C SER A 706 -19.18 8.00 10.42
N VAL A 707 -20.03 7.32 9.64
CA VAL A 707 -20.50 5.96 9.93
C VAL A 707 -20.37 5.10 8.68
N ARG A 708 -19.66 3.96 8.81
CA ARG A 708 -19.42 3.02 7.71
C ARG A 708 -19.71 1.60 8.14
N ARG A 709 -20.39 0.82 7.32
CA ARG A 709 -20.63 -0.59 7.61
C ARG A 709 -19.39 -1.43 7.37
N ALA A 710 -19.14 -2.34 8.31
CA ALA A 710 -18.16 -3.41 8.26
C ALA A 710 -18.86 -4.75 8.33
N LYS A 711 -18.61 -5.64 7.37
CA LYS A 711 -19.06 -7.03 7.39
C LYS A 711 -17.85 -7.92 7.66
N LEU A 712 -17.93 -8.72 8.69
CA LEU A 712 -16.87 -9.66 9.08
C LEU A 712 -17.07 -10.98 8.35
N VAL A 713 -16.03 -11.45 7.68
CA VAL A 713 -15.94 -12.80 7.13
C VAL A 713 -15.21 -13.66 8.14
N LEU A 714 -15.87 -14.72 8.61
CA LEU A 714 -15.33 -15.56 9.67
C LEU A 714 -14.50 -16.71 9.12
N GLN A 715 -13.49 -17.14 9.89
CA GLN A 715 -12.66 -18.30 9.56
C GLN A 715 -13.51 -19.58 9.46
N GLY A 716 -13.29 -20.36 8.40
CA GLY A 716 -13.89 -21.71 8.26
C GLY A 716 -15.39 -21.75 7.89
N ILE A 717 -16.07 -20.62 7.69
CA ILE A 717 -17.44 -20.59 7.17
C ILE A 717 -17.38 -20.41 5.65
N THR A 718 -17.08 -21.49 4.92
CA THR A 718 -17.43 -21.59 3.51
C THR A 718 -18.94 -21.58 3.40
N GLY A 719 -19.52 -20.48 2.91
CA GLY A 719 -20.94 -20.38 2.67
C GLY A 719 -21.46 -21.57 1.85
N ARG A 720 -22.45 -22.26 2.41
CA ARG A 720 -23.27 -23.21 1.66
C ARG A 720 -24.17 -22.47 0.68
#